data_4cbc1a206bc20815df1aa938601f6b9c
#
_entry.id   4cbc1a206bc20815df1aa938601f6b9c
#
_cell.length_a   1.000
_cell.length_b   1.000
_cell.length_c   1.000
_cell.angle_alpha   90.00
_cell.angle_beta   90.00
_cell.angle_gamma   90.00
#
_symmetry.space_group_name_H-M   'P 1'
#
loop_
_entity.id
_entity.type
_entity.pdbx_description
1 polymer ?
#
loop_
_entity_poly.entity_id
_entity_poly.type
_entity_poly.pdbx_seq_one_letter_code
_entity_poly.pdbx_strand_id
1 'polypeptide(L)'
;MKEKYNPEAVEVKWQSLWEEENLFKVEEEAEKKKFYLLEMFPYPSGKIHMGHVRNYTIGDVIARYKRMQHFNVLHPMGWDAFGMPAENAAIANNTHPARWTYENMDAMRDQLKRMGFSYDWSREIATCRPEYYRWEQWLFLKMFENGMVFRKESYVNWCETCQTVLANEQVEAGMCWRCGKQVMQKKLWQWFFRITDFADDLLVYCDRLPGWPDRVTTMQKNWIGKSSGAEIRLPIENRKEYIPVFTTRQDTVFGSTFMCLAPEHPLVIELSKGTNQEKRVMGFVERISLQDRSSRAIENYEKEGVFTGAYCINPLSNRRIPVYTANFALMEYGTGAVMSVPAHDQRDFDFAKKYGLDIIVVIKPFDEDLSSSEMTQAYTGEGVLINSGIFNGMNNKKALDEIALFLEEKNMGKKTVSFRLRDWGISRQRYWGAPIPMILCSSCGAVPVPENDLPIILPEDEDLLEGGKSPLEKLAYFNKTVCPKCGGEAKRETDTMDTFMESSWYFERYCSPKYDAGIFDKKAVDYWMPVDQYIGGVEHAILHLLYSRYFTRVLKELGLVNFKEPFTRLLTQGMVCKETVKCPEHGFIYPEEVEYREQDTFCKICGKRVVIGRVEKMSKSKKNVIDPASLLSRYGADTIRLFCLFAAPPERDLEWSEQGIEGAYRFLNRIWRKALSWMDIIKDSVSFNGKIDEIEGEYKKLYKKTHETIKKVTADIEDRYHFNTVISAVMELVNTMYEINPEIKSEKISDKNAAVMRFALESAVLLLSPIVPHFSEEIWSSLGHESSLFLNPWPSYREDALVKQELLIVVQVNGKLRGRFNIDVDADDNRIKETALSDEHVQKIINGKPVKKVIVVKKKLVNIVV
;
A
#
# COMPACT_ATOMS: atom_id res chain seq x y z
N MET A 1 24.84 -32.85 12.55
CA MET A 1 25.17 -31.68 11.70
C MET A 1 26.40 -31.95 10.84
N LYS A 2 26.45 -31.42 9.58
CA LYS A 2 27.66 -31.42 8.76
C LYS A 2 28.62 -30.33 9.25
N GLU A 3 29.92 -30.53 9.03
CA GLU A 3 30.98 -29.60 9.49
C GLU A 3 30.77 -28.16 8.94
N LYS A 4 30.32 -28.04 7.70
CA LYS A 4 30.01 -26.75 7.06
C LYS A 4 28.53 -26.64 6.76
N TYR A 5 27.99 -25.47 6.98
CA TYR A 5 26.62 -25.12 6.54
C TYR A 5 26.55 -25.14 5.01
N ASN A 6 25.65 -25.96 4.49
CA ASN A 6 25.35 -26.03 3.07
C ASN A 6 23.87 -25.65 2.87
N PRO A 7 23.57 -24.39 2.50
CA PRO A 7 22.18 -23.92 2.34
C PRO A 7 21.35 -24.81 1.41
N GLU A 8 21.85 -25.10 0.21
CA GLU A 8 21.12 -25.87 -0.80
C GLU A 8 20.66 -27.24 -0.28
N ALA A 9 21.55 -27.98 0.35
CA ALA A 9 21.22 -29.31 0.87
C ALA A 9 20.20 -29.25 2.03
N VAL A 10 20.31 -28.22 2.88
CA VAL A 10 19.43 -28.04 4.03
C VAL A 10 18.05 -27.57 3.57
N GLU A 11 18.01 -26.62 2.65
CA GLU A 11 16.76 -26.02 2.15
C GLU A 11 15.92 -27.07 1.39
N VAL A 12 16.54 -27.82 0.47
CA VAL A 12 15.82 -28.87 -0.28
C VAL A 12 15.27 -29.95 0.66
N LYS A 13 16.06 -30.37 1.67
CA LYS A 13 15.61 -31.35 2.67
C LYS A 13 14.33 -30.87 3.38
N TRP A 14 14.34 -29.67 3.92
CA TRP A 14 13.24 -29.19 4.74
C TRP A 14 12.03 -28.79 3.92
N GLN A 15 12.20 -28.24 2.74
CA GLN A 15 11.10 -27.96 1.83
C GLN A 15 10.35 -29.23 1.44
N SER A 16 11.07 -30.32 1.13
CA SER A 16 10.45 -31.62 0.83
C SER A 16 9.68 -32.19 2.03
N LEU A 17 10.25 -32.14 3.23
CA LEU A 17 9.59 -32.63 4.45
C LEU A 17 8.31 -31.83 4.76
N TRP A 18 8.36 -30.49 4.68
CA TRP A 18 7.19 -29.65 4.91
C TRP A 18 6.06 -29.90 3.90
N GLU A 19 6.42 -30.19 2.65
CA GLU A 19 5.44 -30.54 1.61
C GLU A 19 4.84 -31.93 1.82
N GLU A 20 5.65 -32.94 2.14
CA GLU A 20 5.21 -34.30 2.46
C GLU A 20 4.27 -34.34 3.68
N GLU A 21 4.58 -33.58 4.71
CA GLU A 21 3.77 -33.49 5.94
C GLU A 21 2.57 -32.56 5.80
N ASN A 22 2.45 -31.81 4.70
CA ASN A 22 1.44 -30.76 4.53
C ASN A 22 1.41 -29.76 5.70
N LEU A 23 2.58 -29.40 6.21
CA LEU A 23 2.77 -28.66 7.48
C LEU A 23 2.00 -27.35 7.55
N PHE A 24 1.79 -26.69 6.41
CA PHE A 24 1.17 -25.36 6.33
C PHE A 24 -0.28 -25.40 5.85
N LYS A 25 -0.81 -26.57 5.52
CA LYS A 25 -2.22 -26.74 5.18
C LYS A 25 -3.09 -26.49 6.40
N VAL A 26 -4.18 -25.73 6.21
CA VAL A 26 -5.11 -25.40 7.30
C VAL A 26 -6.56 -25.64 6.90
N GLU A 27 -7.34 -26.00 7.91
CA GLU A 27 -8.80 -26.13 7.84
C GLU A 27 -9.43 -25.24 8.92
N GLU A 28 -10.74 -25.02 8.84
CA GLU A 28 -11.47 -24.24 9.82
C GLU A 28 -11.57 -25.00 11.17
N GLU A 29 -10.92 -24.50 12.22
CA GLU A 29 -10.92 -25.07 13.56
C GLU A 29 -11.58 -24.10 14.54
N ALA A 30 -12.84 -24.32 14.90
CA ALA A 30 -13.63 -23.40 15.72
C ALA A 30 -13.02 -23.11 17.12
N GLU A 31 -12.25 -24.04 17.68
CA GLU A 31 -11.63 -23.90 19.00
C GLU A 31 -10.31 -23.12 18.96
N LYS A 32 -9.67 -23.01 17.81
CA LYS A 32 -8.44 -22.25 17.65
C LYS A 32 -8.71 -20.81 17.23
N LYS A 33 -7.98 -19.87 17.81
CA LYS A 33 -8.00 -18.49 17.37
C LYS A 33 -7.39 -18.39 15.97
N LYS A 34 -8.17 -17.88 15.00
CA LYS A 34 -7.71 -17.71 13.63
C LYS A 34 -6.72 -16.55 13.50
N PHE A 35 -5.85 -16.63 12.51
CA PHE A 35 -5.06 -15.52 12.03
C PHE A 35 -4.94 -15.62 10.52
N TYR A 36 -5.56 -14.69 9.81
CA TYR A 36 -5.45 -14.60 8.37
C TYR A 36 -4.40 -13.57 7.98
N LEU A 37 -3.25 -14.07 7.52
CA LEU A 37 -2.19 -13.26 6.93
C LEU A 37 -2.32 -13.29 5.41
N LEU A 38 -2.21 -12.13 4.78
CA LEU A 38 -2.28 -12.03 3.34
C LEU A 38 -1.32 -10.95 2.83
N GLU A 39 -0.53 -11.30 1.84
CA GLU A 39 0.19 -10.34 1.01
C GLU A 39 -0.57 -10.11 -0.30
N MET A 40 -0.37 -8.93 -0.88
CA MET A 40 -0.85 -8.70 -2.25
C MET A 40 -0.23 -9.72 -3.20
N PHE A 41 -1.08 -10.47 -3.89
CA PHE A 41 -0.63 -11.50 -4.82
C PHE A 41 0.01 -10.89 -6.08
N PRO A 42 0.97 -11.59 -6.71
CA PRO A 42 1.76 -11.01 -7.77
C PRO A 42 1.07 -11.11 -9.14
N TYR A 43 1.43 -10.16 -10.02
CA TYR A 43 1.15 -10.28 -11.45
C TYR A 43 2.18 -11.21 -12.11
N PRO A 44 1.80 -12.30 -12.79
CA PRO A 44 2.72 -13.22 -13.45
C PRO A 44 3.21 -12.65 -14.80
N SER A 45 3.76 -11.44 -14.77
CA SER A 45 4.32 -10.75 -15.92
C SER A 45 5.82 -10.98 -16.13
N GLY A 46 6.41 -11.89 -15.35
CA GLY A 46 7.82 -12.27 -15.37
C GLY A 46 8.20 -12.94 -14.05
N LYS A 47 9.48 -13.26 -13.87
CA LYS A 47 10.01 -13.87 -12.65
C LYS A 47 9.88 -12.94 -11.44
N ILE A 48 9.94 -13.50 -10.21
CA ILE A 48 9.97 -12.70 -8.99
C ILE A 48 11.21 -11.79 -8.96
N HIS A 49 11.09 -10.68 -8.26
CA HIS A 49 12.19 -9.73 -8.01
C HIS A 49 12.35 -9.49 -6.51
N MET A 50 13.41 -8.80 -6.10
CA MET A 50 13.72 -8.58 -4.68
C MET A 50 12.61 -7.85 -3.91
N GLY A 51 11.76 -7.07 -4.58
CA GLY A 51 10.58 -6.48 -3.95
C GLY A 51 9.55 -7.53 -3.51
N HIS A 52 9.31 -8.55 -4.35
CA HIS A 52 8.48 -9.71 -3.99
C HIS A 52 9.11 -10.50 -2.83
N VAL A 53 10.41 -10.81 -2.94
CA VAL A 53 11.13 -11.54 -1.89
C VAL A 53 10.99 -10.84 -0.54
N ARG A 54 11.18 -9.52 -0.50
CA ARG A 54 11.05 -8.74 0.75
C ARG A 54 9.63 -8.77 1.29
N ASN A 55 8.62 -8.50 0.43
CA ASN A 55 7.22 -8.47 0.83
C ASN A 55 6.79 -9.79 1.47
N TYR A 56 7.03 -10.87 0.77
CA TYR A 56 6.62 -12.21 1.18
C TYR A 56 7.44 -12.75 2.36
N THR A 57 8.70 -12.33 2.50
CA THR A 57 9.49 -12.65 3.71
C THR A 57 8.91 -11.98 4.95
N ILE A 58 8.46 -10.72 4.86
CA ILE A 58 7.82 -10.01 5.98
C ILE A 58 6.56 -10.78 6.44
N GLY A 59 5.71 -11.16 5.50
CA GLY A 59 4.50 -11.91 5.81
C GLY A 59 4.80 -13.28 6.37
N ASP A 60 5.70 -14.03 5.75
CA ASP A 60 6.04 -15.38 6.20
C ASP A 60 6.58 -15.42 7.64
N VAL A 61 7.37 -14.41 8.03
CA VAL A 61 7.83 -14.30 9.42
C VAL A 61 6.67 -14.13 10.39
N ILE A 62 5.70 -13.28 10.05
CA ILE A 62 4.52 -13.07 10.88
C ILE A 62 3.67 -14.34 10.94
N ALA A 63 3.46 -15.02 9.81
CA ALA A 63 2.71 -16.27 9.73
C ALA A 63 3.32 -17.36 10.63
N ARG A 64 4.63 -17.58 10.52
CA ARG A 64 5.37 -18.56 11.33
C ARG A 64 5.33 -18.21 12.81
N TYR A 65 5.56 -16.94 13.16
CA TYR A 65 5.46 -16.48 14.55
C TYR A 65 4.07 -16.74 15.13
N LYS A 66 3.00 -16.41 14.41
CA LYS A 66 1.62 -16.65 14.86
C LYS A 66 1.29 -18.13 14.97
N ARG A 67 1.83 -18.99 14.10
CA ARG A 67 1.70 -20.43 14.21
C ARG A 67 2.33 -20.96 15.49
N MET A 68 3.53 -20.49 15.84
CA MET A 68 4.19 -20.83 17.10
C MET A 68 3.48 -20.26 18.35
N GLN A 69 2.58 -19.30 18.17
CA GLN A 69 1.65 -18.83 19.20
C GLN A 69 0.33 -19.62 19.23
N HIS A 70 0.25 -20.78 18.54
CA HIS A 70 -0.91 -21.65 18.46
C HIS A 70 -2.14 -21.06 17.76
N PHE A 71 -1.98 -20.02 16.94
CA PHE A 71 -3.06 -19.59 16.06
C PHE A 71 -3.26 -20.59 14.93
N ASN A 72 -4.51 -20.70 14.46
CA ASN A 72 -4.83 -21.30 13.18
C ASN A 72 -4.54 -20.26 12.09
N VAL A 73 -3.45 -20.47 11.32
CA VAL A 73 -2.91 -19.42 10.42
C VAL A 73 -3.24 -19.75 8.97
N LEU A 74 -4.12 -18.95 8.37
CA LEU A 74 -4.35 -18.97 6.93
C LEU A 74 -3.31 -18.06 6.25
N HIS A 75 -2.48 -18.63 5.39
CA HIS A 75 -1.45 -17.95 4.62
C HIS A 75 -1.45 -18.46 3.19
N PRO A 76 -2.36 -17.96 2.32
CA PRO A 76 -2.53 -18.44 0.95
C PRO A 76 -1.64 -17.69 -0.04
N MET A 77 -1.47 -18.25 -1.24
CA MET A 77 -0.81 -17.61 -2.37
C MET A 77 -1.57 -17.92 -3.66
N GLY A 78 -1.49 -17.00 -4.63
CA GLY A 78 -2.09 -17.13 -5.96
C GLY A 78 -1.63 -16.04 -6.90
N TRP A 79 -2.37 -15.84 -7.99
CA TRP A 79 -1.91 -15.05 -9.13
C TRP A 79 -2.98 -14.07 -9.58
N ASP A 80 -2.63 -12.78 -9.61
CA ASP A 80 -3.39 -11.76 -10.33
C ASP A 80 -2.99 -11.85 -11.82
N ALA A 81 -3.67 -12.71 -12.53
CA ALA A 81 -3.15 -13.28 -13.77
C ALA A 81 -3.77 -12.66 -15.03
N PHE A 82 -4.80 -11.82 -14.91
CA PHE A 82 -5.38 -11.07 -16.00
C PHE A 82 -4.81 -9.66 -16.13
N GLY A 83 -5.19 -8.96 -17.17
CA GLY A 83 -4.96 -7.53 -17.36
C GLY A 83 -3.69 -7.15 -18.12
N MET A 84 -3.51 -5.85 -18.27
CA MET A 84 -2.44 -5.24 -19.07
C MET A 84 -1.01 -5.66 -18.68
N PRO A 85 -0.66 -5.93 -17.41
CA PRO A 85 0.71 -6.28 -17.08
C PRO A 85 1.19 -7.56 -17.76
N ALA A 86 0.38 -8.60 -17.75
CA ALA A 86 0.69 -9.89 -18.39
C ALA A 86 0.60 -9.79 -19.92
N GLU A 87 -0.46 -9.16 -20.44
CA GLU A 87 -0.68 -9.01 -21.88
C GLU A 87 0.43 -8.19 -22.56
N ASN A 88 0.81 -7.04 -21.99
CA ASN A 88 1.88 -6.22 -22.55
C ASN A 88 3.24 -6.94 -22.48
N ALA A 89 3.49 -7.72 -21.43
CA ALA A 89 4.70 -8.52 -21.33
C ALA A 89 4.73 -9.63 -22.40
N ALA A 90 3.62 -10.28 -22.64
CA ALA A 90 3.47 -11.28 -23.70
C ALA A 90 3.71 -10.68 -25.09
N ILE A 91 3.10 -9.53 -25.39
CA ILE A 91 3.30 -8.79 -26.65
C ILE A 91 4.79 -8.43 -26.83
N ALA A 92 5.42 -7.89 -25.78
CA ALA A 92 6.84 -7.51 -25.83
C ALA A 92 7.80 -8.70 -26.07
N ASN A 93 7.38 -9.91 -25.69
CA ASN A 93 8.13 -11.16 -25.90
C ASN A 93 7.62 -11.99 -27.10
N ASN A 94 6.74 -11.41 -27.91
CA ASN A 94 6.14 -12.05 -29.09
C ASN A 94 5.54 -13.44 -28.76
N THR A 95 4.81 -13.51 -27.65
CA THR A 95 4.18 -14.73 -27.13
C THR A 95 2.70 -14.49 -26.86
N HIS A 96 1.87 -15.54 -26.93
CA HIS A 96 0.47 -15.44 -26.59
C HIS A 96 0.28 -15.15 -25.08
N PRO A 97 -0.65 -14.24 -24.68
CA PRO A 97 -0.85 -13.84 -23.26
C PRO A 97 -1.14 -15.03 -22.33
N ALA A 98 -1.97 -15.99 -22.72
CA ALA A 98 -2.27 -17.16 -21.89
C ALA A 98 -1.01 -18.00 -21.62
N ARG A 99 -0.26 -18.35 -22.69
CA ARG A 99 1.00 -19.10 -22.55
C ARG A 99 2.00 -18.40 -21.67
N TRP A 100 2.24 -17.11 -21.95
CA TRP A 100 3.15 -16.28 -21.14
C TRP A 100 2.77 -16.27 -19.67
N THR A 101 1.47 -16.10 -19.39
CA THR A 101 0.94 -16.05 -18.03
C THR A 101 1.14 -17.36 -17.29
N TYR A 102 0.76 -18.50 -17.91
CA TYR A 102 0.89 -19.83 -17.29
C TYR A 102 2.33 -20.22 -17.04
N GLU A 103 3.23 -20.01 -18.01
CA GLU A 103 4.66 -20.27 -17.85
C GLU A 103 5.28 -19.42 -16.71
N ASN A 104 4.87 -18.17 -16.58
CA ASN A 104 5.35 -17.32 -15.48
C ASN A 104 4.77 -17.70 -14.13
N MET A 105 3.50 -18.12 -14.06
CA MET A 105 2.90 -18.64 -12.82
C MET A 105 3.70 -19.85 -12.31
N ASP A 106 4.01 -20.81 -13.19
CA ASP A 106 4.78 -21.99 -12.83
C ASP A 106 6.19 -21.62 -12.35
N ALA A 107 6.88 -20.77 -13.11
CA ALA A 107 8.22 -20.30 -12.74
C ALA A 107 8.24 -19.52 -11.39
N MET A 108 7.25 -18.68 -11.17
CA MET A 108 7.14 -17.92 -9.91
C MET A 108 6.79 -18.84 -8.73
N ARG A 109 5.92 -19.84 -8.93
CA ARG A 109 5.58 -20.84 -7.91
C ARG A 109 6.82 -21.60 -7.46
N ASP A 110 7.62 -22.06 -8.41
CA ASP A 110 8.89 -22.75 -8.10
C ASP A 110 9.86 -21.85 -7.34
N GLN A 111 9.97 -20.60 -7.74
CA GLN A 111 10.82 -19.63 -7.04
C GLN A 111 10.33 -19.34 -5.62
N LEU A 112 9.01 -19.21 -5.40
CA LEU A 112 8.43 -18.99 -4.07
C LEU A 112 8.58 -20.23 -3.17
N LYS A 113 8.42 -21.44 -3.72
CA LYS A 113 8.70 -22.70 -2.99
C LYS A 113 10.16 -22.77 -2.58
N ARG A 114 11.10 -22.41 -3.46
CA ARG A 114 12.54 -22.39 -3.15
C ARG A 114 12.91 -21.35 -2.07
N MET A 115 12.10 -20.29 -1.90
CA MET A 115 12.25 -19.34 -0.78
C MET A 115 11.77 -19.92 0.56
N GLY A 116 11.09 -21.07 0.54
CA GLY A 116 10.60 -21.76 1.72
C GLY A 116 9.48 -21.04 2.45
N PHE A 117 8.61 -20.32 1.74
CA PHE A 117 7.48 -19.64 2.37
C PHE A 117 6.41 -20.63 2.85
N SER A 118 5.78 -20.33 3.99
CA SER A 118 4.78 -21.17 4.65
C SER A 118 3.38 -21.02 4.08
N TYR A 119 3.26 -21.00 2.74
CA TYR A 119 1.98 -20.91 2.08
C TYR A 119 1.19 -22.22 2.12
N ASP A 120 -0.12 -22.10 2.30
CA ASP A 120 -1.06 -23.20 2.01
C ASP A 120 -1.34 -23.26 0.50
N TRP A 121 -0.51 -23.98 -0.24
CA TRP A 121 -0.64 -24.18 -1.68
C TRP A 121 -1.92 -24.91 -2.10
N SER A 122 -2.62 -25.58 -1.19
CA SER A 122 -3.91 -26.20 -1.48
C SER A 122 -5.01 -25.18 -1.77
N ARG A 123 -4.77 -23.91 -1.39
CA ARG A 123 -5.66 -22.77 -1.59
C ARG A 123 -5.23 -21.84 -2.74
N GLU A 124 -4.30 -22.29 -3.58
CA GLU A 124 -3.86 -21.53 -4.75
C GLU A 124 -5.01 -21.17 -5.69
N ILE A 125 -5.06 -19.93 -6.14
CA ILE A 125 -5.99 -19.42 -7.15
C ILE A 125 -5.24 -18.69 -8.26
N ALA A 126 -5.86 -18.61 -9.45
CA ALA A 126 -5.40 -17.78 -10.54
C ALA A 126 -6.60 -17.08 -11.17
N THR A 127 -6.57 -15.75 -11.22
CA THR A 127 -7.71 -14.95 -11.65
C THR A 127 -8.09 -15.18 -13.11
N CYS A 128 -7.13 -15.59 -13.97
CA CYS A 128 -7.38 -15.91 -15.37
C CYS A 128 -8.06 -17.27 -15.62
N ARG A 129 -8.28 -18.08 -14.59
CA ARG A 129 -8.94 -19.37 -14.77
C ARG A 129 -10.45 -19.24 -14.68
N PRO A 130 -11.19 -20.00 -15.52
CA PRO A 130 -12.66 -19.97 -15.55
C PRO A 130 -13.31 -20.23 -14.20
N GLU A 131 -12.71 -21.05 -13.34
CA GLU A 131 -13.20 -21.37 -12.01
C GLU A 131 -13.16 -20.15 -11.05
N TYR A 132 -12.31 -19.15 -11.39
CA TYR A 132 -12.26 -17.89 -10.66
C TYR A 132 -13.17 -16.83 -11.31
N TYR A 133 -12.93 -16.46 -12.57
CA TYR A 133 -13.63 -15.33 -13.19
C TYR A 133 -15.12 -15.61 -13.49
N ARG A 134 -15.59 -16.88 -13.47
CA ARG A 134 -17.01 -17.20 -13.45
C ARG A 134 -17.74 -16.42 -12.34
N TRP A 135 -17.12 -16.34 -11.17
CA TRP A 135 -17.72 -15.69 -10.03
C TRP A 135 -17.65 -14.16 -10.09
N GLU A 136 -16.67 -13.62 -10.78
CA GLU A 136 -16.63 -12.19 -11.11
C GLU A 136 -17.75 -11.82 -12.07
N GLN A 137 -17.95 -12.63 -13.09
CA GLN A 137 -19.05 -12.46 -14.02
C GLN A 137 -20.39 -12.56 -13.29
N TRP A 138 -20.55 -13.52 -12.40
CA TRP A 138 -21.74 -13.66 -11.56
C TRP A 138 -21.95 -12.43 -10.67
N LEU A 139 -20.90 -11.95 -10.00
CA LEU A 139 -20.97 -10.76 -9.15
C LEU A 139 -21.34 -9.51 -9.96
N PHE A 140 -20.76 -9.35 -11.14
CA PHE A 140 -21.13 -8.27 -12.05
C PHE A 140 -22.64 -8.31 -12.37
N LEU A 141 -23.20 -9.49 -12.67
CA LEU A 141 -24.64 -9.63 -12.94
C LEU A 141 -25.48 -9.26 -11.73
N LYS A 142 -25.09 -9.70 -10.51
CA LYS A 142 -25.80 -9.33 -9.28
C LYS A 142 -25.73 -7.84 -9.00
N MET A 143 -24.61 -7.20 -9.24
CA MET A 143 -24.45 -5.76 -9.13
C MET A 143 -25.31 -5.03 -10.18
N PHE A 144 -25.39 -5.54 -11.41
CA PHE A 144 -26.24 -4.98 -12.47
C PHE A 144 -27.73 -5.07 -12.10
N GLU A 145 -28.20 -6.22 -11.63
CA GLU A 145 -29.57 -6.43 -11.16
C GLU A 145 -29.97 -5.47 -10.03
N ASN A 146 -29.03 -5.13 -9.14
CA ASN A 146 -29.23 -4.20 -8.04
C ASN A 146 -28.94 -2.72 -8.40
N GLY A 147 -28.73 -2.40 -9.70
CA GLY A 147 -28.51 -1.03 -10.15
C GLY A 147 -27.17 -0.41 -9.79
N MET A 148 -26.22 -1.20 -9.27
CA MET A 148 -24.85 -0.76 -8.94
C MET A 148 -23.94 -0.68 -10.16
N VAL A 149 -24.38 -1.22 -11.31
CA VAL A 149 -23.69 -1.20 -12.60
C VAL A 149 -24.55 -0.51 -13.64
N PHE A 150 -23.96 0.34 -14.45
CA PHE A 150 -24.63 0.99 -15.56
C PHE A 150 -23.70 1.20 -16.75
N ARG A 151 -24.29 1.41 -17.93
CA ARG A 151 -23.57 1.68 -19.17
C ARG A 151 -23.93 3.05 -19.70
N LYS A 152 -22.94 3.87 -20.02
CA LYS A 152 -23.16 5.17 -20.66
C LYS A 152 -22.04 5.52 -21.64
N GLU A 153 -22.36 6.38 -22.60
CA GLU A 153 -21.36 7.05 -23.42
C GLU A 153 -20.72 8.18 -22.60
N SER A 154 -19.41 8.17 -22.48
CA SER A 154 -18.68 9.15 -21.68
C SER A 154 -17.32 9.46 -22.29
N TYR A 155 -16.79 10.64 -21.98
CA TYR A 155 -15.38 10.91 -22.16
C TYR A 155 -14.57 10.11 -21.12
N VAL A 156 -13.64 9.32 -21.60
CA VAL A 156 -12.81 8.43 -20.79
C VAL A 156 -11.34 8.66 -21.06
N ASN A 157 -10.51 8.33 -20.08
CA ASN A 157 -9.07 8.42 -20.20
C ASN A 157 -8.58 7.32 -21.15
N TRP A 158 -8.07 7.68 -22.29
CA TRP A 158 -7.56 6.74 -23.30
C TRP A 158 -6.05 6.81 -23.41
N CYS A 159 -5.40 5.68 -23.26
CA CYS A 159 -3.96 5.56 -23.53
C CYS A 159 -3.74 5.01 -24.95
N GLU A 160 -3.20 5.85 -25.84
CA GLU A 160 -2.94 5.46 -27.23
C GLU A 160 -1.86 4.36 -27.34
N THR A 161 -0.88 4.38 -26.45
CA THR A 161 0.19 3.34 -26.44
C THR A 161 -0.34 1.99 -25.93
N CYS A 162 -1.18 2.02 -24.88
CA CYS A 162 -1.77 0.79 -24.34
C CYS A 162 -3.06 0.38 -25.06
N GLN A 163 -3.59 1.21 -25.98
CA GLN A 163 -4.83 0.97 -26.75
C GLN A 163 -6.03 0.59 -25.84
N THR A 164 -6.18 1.29 -24.72
CA THR A 164 -7.26 0.99 -23.76
C THR A 164 -7.66 2.20 -22.93
N VAL A 165 -8.85 2.10 -22.35
CA VAL A 165 -9.36 3.03 -21.33
C VAL A 165 -8.64 2.78 -19.99
N LEU A 166 -8.47 3.87 -19.24
CA LEU A 166 -7.91 3.88 -17.89
C LEU A 166 -8.96 4.44 -16.92
N ALA A 167 -9.08 3.83 -15.74
CA ALA A 167 -9.81 4.46 -14.64
C ALA A 167 -9.10 5.75 -14.20
N ASN A 168 -9.80 6.65 -13.52
CA ASN A 168 -9.22 7.93 -13.08
C ASN A 168 -8.01 7.71 -12.16
N GLU A 169 -8.09 6.70 -11.33
CA GLU A 169 -7.05 6.27 -10.39
C GLU A 169 -5.78 5.74 -11.09
N GLN A 170 -5.92 5.37 -12.35
CA GLN A 170 -4.83 4.85 -13.20
C GLN A 170 -4.14 5.96 -14.02
N VAL A 171 -4.50 7.22 -13.77
CA VAL A 171 -3.89 8.38 -14.43
C VAL A 171 -3.15 9.23 -13.41
N GLU A 172 -1.83 9.26 -13.51
CA GLU A 172 -0.93 10.00 -12.62
C GLU A 172 -0.38 11.22 -13.33
N ALA A 173 -0.73 12.42 -12.86
CA ALA A 173 -0.32 13.70 -13.48
C ALA A 173 -0.56 13.76 -15.01
N GLY A 174 -1.69 13.23 -15.49
CA GLY A 174 -2.04 13.19 -16.92
C GLY A 174 -1.39 12.07 -17.72
N MET A 175 -0.60 11.23 -17.05
CA MET A 175 0.13 10.13 -17.68
C MET A 175 -0.47 8.77 -17.31
N CYS A 176 -0.34 7.80 -18.21
CA CYS A 176 -0.73 6.43 -17.95
C CYS A 176 0.17 5.80 -16.85
N TRP A 177 -0.41 5.31 -15.79
CA TRP A 177 0.28 4.63 -14.68
C TRP A 177 1.20 3.48 -15.14
N ARG A 178 0.87 2.87 -16.28
CA ARG A 178 1.57 1.69 -16.79
C ARG A 178 2.72 2.02 -17.72
N CYS A 179 2.47 2.83 -18.77
CA CYS A 179 3.47 3.10 -19.81
C CYS A 179 4.11 4.49 -19.69
N GLY A 180 3.64 5.34 -18.78
CA GLY A 180 4.13 6.70 -18.58
C GLY A 180 3.90 7.65 -19.76
N LYS A 181 3.03 7.28 -20.72
CA LYS A 181 2.68 8.15 -21.84
C LYS A 181 1.45 8.98 -21.56
N GLN A 182 1.34 10.12 -22.24
CA GLN A 182 0.24 11.04 -22.08
C GLN A 182 -1.10 10.37 -22.39
N VAL A 183 -2.10 10.64 -21.56
CA VAL A 183 -3.46 10.12 -21.67
C VAL A 183 -4.32 11.15 -22.41
N MET A 184 -5.13 10.68 -23.34
CA MET A 184 -6.09 11.50 -24.10
C MET A 184 -7.52 11.22 -23.66
N GLN A 185 -8.43 12.14 -24.00
CA GLN A 185 -9.87 11.92 -23.81
C GLN A 185 -10.47 11.33 -25.07
N LYS A 186 -11.24 10.25 -24.91
CA LYS A 186 -11.96 9.60 -26.01
C LYS A 186 -13.41 9.37 -25.59
N LYS A 187 -14.36 9.61 -26.46
CA LYS A 187 -15.78 9.37 -26.20
C LYS A 187 -16.13 7.95 -26.59
N LEU A 188 -16.46 7.11 -25.57
CA LEU A 188 -16.76 5.70 -25.75
C LEU A 188 -17.91 5.26 -24.84
N TRP A 189 -18.61 4.20 -25.26
CA TRP A 189 -19.53 3.48 -24.40
C TRP A 189 -18.75 2.66 -23.38
N GLN A 190 -19.09 2.81 -22.08
CA GLN A 190 -18.36 2.18 -20.99
C GLN A 190 -19.31 1.68 -19.92
N TRP A 191 -18.89 0.62 -19.22
CA TRP A 191 -19.53 0.13 -18.02
C TRP A 191 -18.90 0.80 -16.80
N PHE A 192 -19.72 1.13 -15.82
CA PHE A 192 -19.32 1.82 -14.59
C PHE A 192 -19.91 1.11 -13.37
N PHE A 193 -19.13 1.03 -12.31
CA PHE A 193 -19.60 0.71 -10.96
C PHE A 193 -19.89 2.00 -10.20
N ARG A 194 -21.03 2.04 -9.48
CA ARG A 194 -21.46 3.18 -8.66
C ARG A 194 -20.71 3.24 -7.33
N ILE A 195 -19.41 3.36 -7.34
CA ILE A 195 -18.61 3.53 -6.12
C ILE A 195 -18.96 4.82 -5.38
N THR A 196 -19.49 5.82 -6.09
CA THR A 196 -19.90 7.10 -5.49
C THR A 196 -21.06 6.95 -4.51
N ASP A 197 -21.92 5.95 -4.66
CA ASP A 197 -23.02 5.68 -3.73
C ASP A 197 -22.51 5.29 -2.33
N PHE A 198 -21.27 4.80 -2.25
CA PHE A 198 -20.60 4.41 -1.01
C PHE A 198 -19.57 5.45 -0.52
N ALA A 199 -19.43 6.59 -1.21
CA ALA A 199 -18.36 7.56 -0.94
C ALA A 199 -18.36 8.08 0.50
N ASP A 200 -19.53 8.36 1.07
CA ASP A 200 -19.63 8.87 2.44
C ASP A 200 -19.28 7.78 3.47
N ASP A 201 -19.78 6.56 3.29
CA ASP A 201 -19.47 5.44 4.17
C ASP A 201 -17.97 5.07 4.11
N LEU A 202 -17.39 5.03 2.91
CA LEU A 202 -15.96 4.80 2.72
C LEU A 202 -15.11 5.87 3.43
N LEU A 203 -15.53 7.14 3.35
CA LEU A 203 -14.85 8.25 4.00
C LEU A 203 -14.92 8.17 5.52
N VAL A 204 -16.13 7.99 6.08
CA VAL A 204 -16.35 7.89 7.53
C VAL A 204 -15.57 6.73 8.14
N TYR A 205 -15.48 5.61 7.44
CA TYR A 205 -14.73 4.44 7.93
C TYR A 205 -13.22 4.63 7.89
N CYS A 206 -12.67 5.60 7.15
CA CYS A 206 -11.23 5.91 7.24
C CYS A 206 -10.79 6.28 8.67
N ASP A 207 -11.68 6.84 9.48
CA ASP A 207 -11.41 7.17 10.88
C ASP A 207 -11.58 5.97 11.83
N ARG A 208 -12.04 4.83 11.33
CA ARG A 208 -12.28 3.58 12.07
C ARG A 208 -11.30 2.47 11.70
N LEU A 209 -10.17 2.82 11.11
CA LEU A 209 -9.11 1.91 10.66
C LEU A 209 -7.81 2.14 11.48
N PRO A 210 -7.81 1.89 12.81
CA PRO A 210 -6.65 2.19 13.65
C PRO A 210 -5.42 1.34 13.32
N GLY A 211 -5.62 0.21 12.62
CA GLY A 211 -4.54 -0.68 12.16
C GLY A 211 -3.96 -0.31 10.79
N TRP A 212 -4.41 0.81 10.18
CA TRP A 212 -3.93 1.27 8.89
C TRP A 212 -2.98 2.46 9.06
N PRO A 213 -1.95 2.59 8.20
CA PRO A 213 -1.07 3.76 8.21
C PRO A 213 -1.85 5.05 7.90
N ASP A 214 -1.61 6.12 8.69
CA ASP A 214 -2.25 7.43 8.49
C ASP A 214 -2.06 7.98 7.08
N ARG A 215 -0.92 7.68 6.46
CA ARG A 215 -0.63 8.07 5.09
C ARG A 215 -1.68 7.51 4.12
N VAL A 216 -2.05 6.24 4.25
CA VAL A 216 -3.02 5.57 3.36
C VAL A 216 -4.41 6.14 3.56
N THR A 217 -4.87 6.25 4.81
CA THR A 217 -6.19 6.80 5.13
C THR A 217 -6.32 8.25 4.68
N THR A 218 -5.26 9.05 4.82
CA THR A 218 -5.21 10.44 4.32
C THR A 218 -5.28 10.49 2.79
N MET A 219 -4.57 9.61 2.08
CA MET A 219 -4.65 9.54 0.62
C MET A 219 -6.07 9.19 0.17
N GLN A 220 -6.74 8.24 0.82
CA GLN A 220 -8.12 7.88 0.51
C GLN A 220 -9.11 9.02 0.82
N LYS A 221 -8.99 9.67 1.98
CA LYS A 221 -9.81 10.83 2.32
C LYS A 221 -9.70 11.95 1.29
N ASN A 222 -8.48 12.25 0.88
CA ASN A 222 -8.22 13.27 -0.14
C ASN A 222 -8.75 12.87 -1.50
N TRP A 223 -8.68 11.59 -1.85
CA TRP A 223 -9.20 11.07 -3.12
C TRP A 223 -10.71 11.09 -3.17
N ILE A 224 -11.38 10.63 -2.12
CA ILE A 224 -12.84 10.69 -1.98
C ILE A 224 -13.30 12.14 -2.00
N GLY A 225 -12.63 13.03 -1.28
CA GLY A 225 -12.73 14.48 -1.39
C GLY A 225 -14.14 15.00 -1.19
N LYS A 226 -14.71 14.82 0.02
CA LYS A 226 -16.03 15.34 0.38
C LYS A 226 -16.00 16.86 0.48
N SER A 227 -16.91 17.53 -0.23
CA SER A 227 -17.13 18.96 -0.17
C SER A 227 -18.61 19.23 0.17
N SER A 228 -18.85 19.94 1.26
CA SER A 228 -20.18 20.40 1.63
C SER A 228 -20.38 21.83 1.13
N GLY A 229 -21.50 22.07 0.46
CA GLY A 229 -21.79 23.36 -0.14
C GLY A 229 -23.27 23.49 -0.54
N ALA A 230 -23.53 24.28 -1.55
CA ALA A 230 -24.88 24.44 -2.11
C ALA A 230 -24.86 24.28 -3.64
N GLU A 231 -25.87 23.63 -4.17
CA GLU A 231 -26.24 23.76 -5.57
C GLU A 231 -27.09 25.01 -5.70
N ILE A 232 -26.70 25.91 -6.58
CA ILE A 232 -27.40 27.16 -6.87
C ILE A 232 -27.91 27.11 -8.32
N ARG A 233 -29.17 27.46 -8.56
CA ARG A 233 -29.80 27.48 -9.86
C ARG A 233 -29.79 28.89 -10.41
N LEU A 234 -29.00 29.14 -11.45
CA LEU A 234 -28.95 30.44 -12.10
C LEU A 234 -29.84 30.42 -13.35
N PRO A 235 -31.01 31.10 -13.34
CA PRO A 235 -31.88 31.15 -14.50
C PRO A 235 -31.15 31.76 -15.71
N ILE A 236 -31.33 31.14 -16.88
CA ILE A 236 -30.81 31.68 -18.13
C ILE A 236 -31.78 32.76 -18.65
N GLU A 237 -31.26 33.93 -19.02
CA GLU A 237 -32.05 35.03 -19.48
C GLU A 237 -32.86 34.63 -20.73
N ASN A 238 -34.14 35.00 -20.77
CA ASN A 238 -35.10 34.69 -21.84
C ASN A 238 -35.34 33.19 -22.09
N ARG A 239 -35.00 32.31 -21.13
CA ARG A 239 -35.25 30.87 -21.20
C ARG A 239 -35.91 30.37 -19.91
N LYS A 240 -36.52 29.17 -19.98
CA LYS A 240 -37.06 28.47 -18.80
C LYS A 240 -36.02 27.64 -18.03
N GLU A 241 -34.88 27.38 -18.67
CA GLU A 241 -33.80 26.58 -18.14
C GLU A 241 -32.94 27.39 -17.17
N TYR A 242 -32.17 26.70 -16.36
CA TYR A 242 -31.21 27.28 -15.45
C TYR A 242 -29.86 26.53 -15.55
N ILE A 243 -28.80 27.21 -15.16
CA ILE A 243 -27.47 26.60 -15.01
C ILE A 243 -27.30 26.19 -13.53
N PRO A 244 -27.22 24.90 -13.20
CA PRO A 244 -26.92 24.48 -11.84
C PRO A 244 -25.41 24.65 -11.57
N VAL A 245 -25.07 25.20 -10.41
CA VAL A 245 -23.70 25.40 -9.97
C VAL A 245 -23.52 24.86 -8.58
N PHE A 246 -22.51 24.04 -8.37
CA PHE A 246 -22.08 23.66 -7.04
C PHE A 246 -20.99 24.61 -6.52
N THR A 247 -21.16 25.14 -5.33
CA THR A 247 -20.15 25.97 -4.66
C THR A 247 -20.03 25.61 -3.17
N THR A 248 -18.81 25.66 -2.66
CA THR A 248 -18.53 25.59 -1.21
C THR A 248 -18.47 26.99 -0.58
N ARG A 249 -18.63 28.05 -1.40
CA ARG A 249 -18.55 29.45 -1.04
C ARG A 249 -19.86 30.18 -1.36
N GLN A 250 -20.98 29.61 -0.93
CA GLN A 250 -22.28 30.25 -1.09
C GLN A 250 -22.37 31.60 -0.34
N ASP A 251 -21.52 31.85 0.64
CA ASP A 251 -21.32 33.14 1.29
C ASP A 251 -20.92 34.27 0.33
N THR A 252 -20.35 33.92 -0.84
CA THR A 252 -19.90 34.90 -1.84
C THR A 252 -20.86 35.09 -3.02
N VAL A 253 -21.98 34.40 -3.03
CA VAL A 253 -22.90 34.38 -4.20
C VAL A 253 -23.37 35.78 -4.66
N PHE A 254 -23.57 36.74 -3.76
CA PHE A 254 -23.94 38.10 -4.08
C PHE A 254 -22.86 38.87 -4.88
N GLY A 255 -21.61 38.43 -4.77
CA GLY A 255 -20.44 38.95 -5.49
C GLY A 255 -20.18 38.28 -6.83
N SER A 256 -21.05 37.37 -7.27
CA SER A 256 -20.92 36.74 -8.58
C SER A 256 -21.20 37.73 -9.67
N THR A 257 -20.23 37.95 -10.57
CA THR A 257 -20.31 38.95 -11.66
C THR A 257 -20.23 38.32 -13.03
N PHE A 258 -19.82 37.06 -13.12
CA PHE A 258 -19.86 36.26 -14.34
C PHE A 258 -19.98 34.78 -14.02
N MET A 259 -20.25 34.00 -15.05
CA MET A 259 -20.37 32.56 -15.01
C MET A 259 -19.38 31.93 -15.98
N CYS A 260 -18.68 30.84 -15.60
CA CYS A 260 -17.85 30.08 -16.51
C CYS A 260 -18.38 28.66 -16.68
N LEU A 261 -18.51 28.21 -17.93
CA LEU A 261 -18.81 26.85 -18.33
C LEU A 261 -17.54 26.17 -18.83
N ALA A 262 -17.36 24.90 -18.51
CA ALA A 262 -16.32 24.06 -19.12
C ALA A 262 -16.52 24.05 -20.65
N PRO A 263 -15.47 24.10 -21.47
CA PRO A 263 -15.57 24.06 -22.92
C PRO A 263 -16.37 22.87 -23.47
N GLU A 264 -16.35 21.76 -22.73
CA GLU A 264 -17.03 20.51 -23.03
C GLU A 264 -18.52 20.50 -22.58
N HIS A 265 -18.96 21.52 -21.87
CA HIS A 265 -20.33 21.57 -21.34
C HIS A 265 -21.36 21.74 -22.48
N PRO A 266 -22.43 20.90 -22.52
CA PRO A 266 -23.42 20.95 -23.63
C PRO A 266 -24.03 22.33 -23.87
N LEU A 267 -24.29 23.09 -22.80
CA LEU A 267 -24.85 24.43 -22.89
C LEU A 267 -23.94 25.43 -23.62
N VAL A 268 -22.62 25.18 -23.73
CA VAL A 268 -21.73 26.12 -24.45
C VAL A 268 -22.09 26.23 -25.90
N ILE A 269 -22.36 25.13 -26.58
CA ILE A 269 -22.76 25.08 -27.97
C ILE A 269 -24.18 25.66 -28.10
N GLU A 270 -25.08 25.24 -27.22
CA GLU A 270 -26.47 25.66 -27.23
C GLU A 270 -26.65 27.16 -27.00
N LEU A 271 -25.92 27.74 -26.04
CA LEU A 271 -26.02 29.18 -25.70
C LEU A 271 -25.33 30.05 -26.72
N SER A 272 -24.33 29.57 -27.44
CA SER A 272 -23.61 30.33 -28.45
C SER A 272 -24.28 30.28 -29.83
N LYS A 273 -25.12 29.30 -30.10
CA LYS A 273 -25.77 29.06 -31.38
C LYS A 273 -26.64 30.26 -31.79
N GLY A 274 -26.41 30.77 -33.02
CA GLY A 274 -27.10 31.92 -33.55
C GLY A 274 -26.64 33.27 -32.97
N THR A 275 -25.69 33.30 -32.05
CA THR A 275 -25.12 34.56 -31.56
C THR A 275 -23.94 35.00 -32.44
N ASN A 276 -23.54 36.27 -32.34
CA ASN A 276 -22.34 36.80 -33.00
C ASN A 276 -21.03 36.21 -32.44
N GLN A 277 -21.10 35.44 -31.36
CA GLN A 277 -19.95 34.78 -30.71
C GLN A 277 -19.77 33.31 -31.14
N GLU A 278 -20.73 32.72 -31.85
CA GLU A 278 -20.75 31.30 -32.17
C GLU A 278 -19.40 30.80 -32.75
N LYS A 279 -18.88 31.47 -33.78
CA LYS A 279 -17.61 31.08 -34.41
C LYS A 279 -16.42 31.14 -33.46
N ARG A 280 -16.37 32.17 -32.59
CA ARG A 280 -15.29 32.34 -31.62
C ARG A 280 -15.35 31.27 -30.54
N VAL A 281 -16.54 30.94 -30.04
CA VAL A 281 -16.79 29.89 -29.06
C VAL A 281 -16.39 28.55 -29.63
N MET A 282 -16.83 28.21 -30.85
CA MET A 282 -16.49 26.92 -31.46
C MET A 282 -14.97 26.76 -31.67
N GLY A 283 -14.30 27.79 -32.16
CA GLY A 283 -12.83 27.79 -32.32
C GLY A 283 -12.10 27.66 -30.97
N PHE A 284 -12.64 28.28 -29.92
CA PHE A 284 -12.08 28.12 -28.55
C PHE A 284 -12.27 26.69 -28.04
N VAL A 285 -13.49 26.12 -28.16
CA VAL A 285 -13.80 24.75 -27.73
C VAL A 285 -12.89 23.75 -28.44
N GLU A 286 -12.75 23.85 -29.76
CA GLU A 286 -11.89 23.00 -30.57
C GLU A 286 -10.41 23.10 -30.11
N ARG A 287 -9.89 24.33 -29.97
CA ARG A 287 -8.53 24.56 -29.50
C ARG A 287 -8.25 23.95 -28.12
N ILE A 288 -9.19 24.13 -27.17
CA ILE A 288 -9.05 23.64 -25.80
C ILE A 288 -9.22 22.10 -25.73
N SER A 289 -10.04 21.51 -26.59
CA SER A 289 -10.21 20.05 -26.64
C SER A 289 -8.91 19.30 -27.02
N LEU A 290 -8.00 19.97 -27.74
CA LEU A 290 -6.69 19.44 -28.11
C LEU A 290 -5.63 19.62 -27.01
N GLN A 291 -5.92 20.37 -25.96
CA GLN A 291 -4.98 20.65 -24.87
C GLN A 291 -5.11 19.62 -23.74
N ASP A 292 -3.97 19.35 -23.09
CA ASP A 292 -3.96 18.49 -21.91
C ASP A 292 -4.74 19.12 -20.73
N ARG A 293 -5.73 18.39 -20.21
CA ARG A 293 -6.54 18.83 -19.07
C ARG A 293 -5.75 18.99 -17.78
N SER A 294 -4.68 18.21 -17.58
CA SER A 294 -3.83 18.35 -16.41
C SER A 294 -3.14 19.71 -16.36
N SER A 295 -2.77 20.24 -17.52
CA SER A 295 -2.19 21.58 -17.65
C SER A 295 -3.21 22.67 -17.27
N ARG A 296 -4.48 22.46 -17.54
CA ARG A 296 -5.58 23.42 -17.23
C ARG A 296 -5.87 23.52 -15.72
N ALA A 297 -5.54 22.45 -14.97
CA ALA A 297 -5.69 22.41 -13.50
C ALA A 297 -4.51 23.07 -12.76
N ILE A 298 -3.41 23.41 -13.44
CA ILE A 298 -2.25 24.05 -12.84
C ILE A 298 -2.55 25.50 -12.48
N GLU A 299 -2.21 25.91 -11.28
CA GLU A 299 -2.52 27.23 -10.73
C GLU A 299 -1.97 28.38 -11.58
N ASN A 300 -0.78 28.24 -12.14
CA ASN A 300 -0.10 29.23 -12.96
C ASN A 300 -0.45 29.18 -14.47
N TYR A 301 -1.43 28.37 -14.87
CA TYR A 301 -1.86 28.31 -16.27
C TYR A 301 -2.65 29.59 -16.62
N GLU A 302 -2.36 30.22 -17.78
CA GLU A 302 -3.04 31.44 -18.22
C GLU A 302 -4.55 31.22 -18.36
N LYS A 303 -5.35 32.02 -17.64
CA LYS A 303 -6.82 31.89 -17.67
C LYS A 303 -7.37 32.58 -18.90
N GLU A 304 -8.05 31.79 -19.73
CA GLU A 304 -8.68 32.26 -20.97
C GLU A 304 -10.14 31.83 -21.07
N GLY A 305 -10.95 32.64 -21.73
CA GLY A 305 -12.33 32.31 -22.01
C GLY A 305 -12.92 33.15 -23.11
N VAL A 306 -14.10 32.75 -23.58
CA VAL A 306 -14.87 33.42 -24.61
C VAL A 306 -16.29 33.60 -24.11
N PHE A 307 -16.85 34.80 -24.28
CA PHE A 307 -18.25 35.09 -23.98
C PHE A 307 -19.15 34.30 -24.94
N THR A 308 -20.17 33.61 -24.41
CA THR A 308 -21.09 32.77 -25.22
C THR A 308 -22.14 33.60 -25.99
N GLY A 309 -22.33 34.86 -25.63
CA GLY A 309 -23.42 35.67 -26.12
C GLY A 309 -24.66 35.63 -25.25
N ALA A 310 -24.67 34.76 -24.23
CA ALA A 310 -25.81 34.59 -23.33
C ALA A 310 -25.54 35.13 -21.93
N TYR A 311 -26.61 35.37 -21.19
CA TYR A 311 -26.55 35.83 -19.80
C TYR A 311 -27.39 34.93 -18.91
N CYS A 312 -27.05 34.89 -17.62
CA CYS A 312 -27.92 34.34 -16.59
C CYS A 312 -28.18 35.37 -15.49
N ILE A 313 -29.12 35.06 -14.64
CA ILE A 313 -29.55 35.96 -13.54
C ILE A 313 -29.05 35.35 -12.22
N ASN A 314 -28.34 36.13 -11.45
CA ASN A 314 -28.00 35.76 -10.10
C ASN A 314 -29.27 35.74 -9.23
N PRO A 315 -29.64 34.60 -8.64
CA PRO A 315 -30.96 34.48 -7.98
C PRO A 315 -31.09 35.31 -6.70
N LEU A 316 -29.97 35.67 -6.05
CA LEU A 316 -30.01 36.45 -4.81
C LEU A 316 -29.85 37.95 -5.01
N SER A 317 -28.99 38.37 -5.93
CA SER A 317 -28.76 39.80 -6.23
C SER A 317 -29.62 40.33 -7.36
N ASN A 318 -30.31 39.47 -8.07
CA ASN A 318 -31.08 39.76 -9.29
C ASN A 318 -30.28 40.45 -10.39
N ARG A 319 -28.96 40.30 -10.36
CA ARG A 319 -28.05 40.86 -11.37
C ARG A 319 -27.98 39.97 -12.58
N ARG A 320 -27.95 40.61 -13.74
CA ARG A 320 -27.64 40.00 -15.02
C ARG A 320 -26.15 39.78 -15.14
N ILE A 321 -25.68 38.54 -15.28
CA ILE A 321 -24.27 38.16 -15.35
C ILE A 321 -23.97 37.43 -16.67
N PRO A 322 -22.85 37.73 -17.38
CA PRO A 322 -22.50 37.08 -18.64
C PRO A 322 -22.01 35.67 -18.43
N VAL A 323 -22.33 34.77 -19.36
CA VAL A 323 -21.89 33.39 -19.39
C VAL A 323 -20.72 33.25 -20.34
N TYR A 324 -19.55 32.87 -19.80
CA TYR A 324 -18.33 32.54 -20.54
C TYR A 324 -18.15 31.04 -20.67
N THR A 325 -17.42 30.58 -21.67
CA THR A 325 -16.74 29.31 -21.67
C THR A 325 -15.26 29.61 -21.36
N ALA A 326 -14.66 28.87 -20.41
CA ALA A 326 -13.31 29.16 -19.91
C ALA A 326 -12.49 27.91 -19.72
N ASN A 327 -11.17 28.01 -20.00
CA ASN A 327 -10.24 26.87 -19.93
C ASN A 327 -10.01 26.33 -18.52
N PHE A 328 -10.28 27.08 -17.45
CA PHE A 328 -10.14 26.68 -16.07
C PHE A 328 -11.41 26.07 -15.45
N ALA A 329 -12.56 26.17 -16.13
CA ALA A 329 -13.74 25.41 -15.75
C ALA A 329 -13.61 23.97 -16.26
N LEU A 330 -13.78 23.00 -15.37
CA LEU A 330 -13.60 21.59 -15.67
C LEU A 330 -14.93 20.86 -15.56
N MET A 331 -15.26 20.06 -16.58
CA MET A 331 -16.50 19.28 -16.61
C MET A 331 -16.59 18.26 -15.48
N GLU A 332 -15.44 17.83 -14.98
CA GLU A 332 -15.33 16.84 -13.90
C GLU A 332 -15.57 17.41 -12.49
N TYR A 333 -15.62 18.74 -12.35
CA TYR A 333 -15.84 19.37 -11.05
C TYR A 333 -17.25 19.95 -10.95
N GLY A 334 -18.02 19.47 -9.95
CA GLY A 334 -19.40 19.90 -9.75
C GLY A 334 -20.29 19.61 -10.95
N THR A 335 -20.86 20.65 -11.52
CA THR A 335 -21.76 20.61 -12.70
C THR A 335 -21.06 20.96 -14.01
N GLY A 336 -19.74 21.18 -14.00
CA GLY A 336 -19.02 21.75 -15.15
C GLY A 336 -19.27 23.26 -15.34
N ALA A 337 -19.95 23.90 -14.38
CA ALA A 337 -20.23 25.32 -14.32
C ALA A 337 -19.66 25.93 -13.05
N VAL A 338 -19.03 27.09 -13.17
CA VAL A 338 -18.38 27.80 -12.05
C VAL A 338 -19.03 29.16 -11.90
N MET A 339 -19.54 29.43 -10.70
CA MET A 339 -19.99 30.75 -10.28
C MET A 339 -18.73 31.57 -9.93
N SER A 340 -18.44 32.60 -10.70
CA SER A 340 -17.20 33.36 -10.53
C SER A 340 -17.41 34.59 -9.64
N VAL A 341 -16.53 34.68 -8.62
CA VAL A 341 -16.61 35.70 -7.57
C VAL A 341 -15.26 36.45 -7.43
N PRO A 342 -14.96 37.39 -8.33
CA PRO A 342 -13.62 37.97 -8.45
C PRO A 342 -13.05 38.59 -7.20
N ALA A 343 -13.86 39.18 -6.34
CA ALA A 343 -13.37 39.75 -5.08
C ALA A 343 -12.84 38.70 -4.08
N HIS A 344 -13.21 37.39 -4.26
CA HIS A 344 -12.99 36.35 -3.25
C HIS A 344 -12.38 35.04 -3.80
N ASP A 345 -12.07 34.99 -5.10
CA ASP A 345 -11.30 33.92 -5.75
C ASP A 345 -10.23 34.53 -6.66
N GLN A 346 -8.97 34.14 -6.49
CA GLN A 346 -7.86 34.76 -7.23
C GLN A 346 -7.93 34.46 -8.74
N ARG A 347 -8.39 33.26 -9.14
CA ARG A 347 -8.53 32.90 -10.56
C ARG A 347 -9.59 33.76 -11.23
N ASP A 348 -10.70 33.99 -10.54
CA ASP A 348 -11.78 34.84 -11.00
C ASP A 348 -11.37 36.31 -11.03
N PHE A 349 -10.55 36.74 -10.06
CA PHE A 349 -9.99 38.10 -10.01
C PHE A 349 -9.11 38.39 -11.22
N ASP A 350 -8.17 37.49 -11.52
CA ASP A 350 -7.27 37.62 -12.67
C ASP A 350 -8.04 37.62 -13.98
N PHE A 351 -9.03 36.75 -14.09
CA PHE A 351 -9.92 36.71 -15.26
C PHE A 351 -10.74 37.98 -15.39
N ALA A 352 -11.36 38.46 -14.32
CA ALA A 352 -12.14 39.72 -14.35
C ALA A 352 -11.30 40.92 -14.75
N LYS A 353 -10.07 41.05 -14.22
CA LYS A 353 -9.15 42.12 -14.64
C LYS A 353 -8.79 42.02 -16.10
N LYS A 354 -8.51 40.81 -16.62
CA LYS A 354 -8.17 40.57 -18.04
C LYS A 354 -9.33 40.96 -19.01
N TYR A 355 -10.54 40.62 -18.60
CA TYR A 355 -11.71 40.81 -19.49
C TYR A 355 -12.56 42.07 -19.15
N GLY A 356 -12.11 42.87 -18.17
CA GLY A 356 -12.82 44.12 -17.78
C GLY A 356 -14.19 43.89 -17.17
N LEU A 357 -14.30 42.81 -16.36
CA LEU A 357 -15.55 42.44 -15.68
C LEU A 357 -15.63 43.09 -14.30
N ASP A 358 -16.83 43.27 -13.78
CA ASP A 358 -17.07 43.88 -12.47
C ASP A 358 -16.47 43.04 -11.34
N ILE A 359 -15.92 43.74 -10.33
CA ILE A 359 -15.43 43.13 -9.07
C ILE A 359 -16.27 43.70 -7.95
N ILE A 360 -16.98 42.84 -7.21
CA ILE A 360 -17.88 43.22 -6.13
C ILE A 360 -17.47 42.56 -4.85
N VAL A 361 -17.06 43.38 -3.90
CA VAL A 361 -16.69 42.93 -2.55
C VAL A 361 -17.95 42.60 -1.76
N VAL A 362 -18.04 41.37 -1.27
CA VAL A 362 -19.16 40.90 -0.44
C VAL A 362 -18.68 40.36 0.93
N ILE A 363 -17.40 40.20 1.12
CA ILE A 363 -16.79 39.90 2.43
C ILE A 363 -15.66 40.91 2.67
N LYS A 364 -15.73 41.60 3.78
CA LYS A 364 -14.64 42.47 4.22
C LYS A 364 -13.98 41.92 5.51
N PRO A 365 -12.68 42.19 5.74
CA PRO A 365 -12.06 41.94 7.04
C PRO A 365 -12.84 42.53 8.18
N PHE A 366 -12.64 42.08 9.41
CA PHE A 366 -13.36 42.56 10.59
C PHE A 366 -13.00 44.01 10.91
N ASP A 367 -11.76 44.39 10.70
CA ASP A 367 -11.17 45.67 11.15
C ASP A 367 -10.81 46.63 10.02
N GLU A 368 -11.08 46.28 8.75
CA GLU A 368 -10.71 47.08 7.58
C GLU A 368 -11.87 47.17 6.58
N ASP A 369 -11.95 48.29 5.91
CA ASP A 369 -12.83 48.42 4.74
C ASP A 369 -12.07 48.02 3.47
N LEU A 370 -12.73 47.25 2.62
CA LEU A 370 -12.18 46.76 1.36
C LEU A 370 -12.89 47.38 0.18
N SER A 371 -12.14 48.08 -0.69
CA SER A 371 -12.65 48.73 -1.89
C SER A 371 -12.22 47.97 -3.15
N SER A 372 -13.17 47.61 -4.00
CA SER A 372 -12.89 46.92 -5.26
C SER A 372 -11.95 47.64 -6.21
N SER A 373 -11.90 49.00 -6.14
CA SER A 373 -10.98 49.84 -6.92
C SER A 373 -9.53 49.76 -6.49
N GLU A 374 -9.28 49.41 -5.21
CA GLU A 374 -7.96 49.35 -4.62
C GLU A 374 -7.39 47.91 -4.54
N MET A 375 -8.23 46.93 -4.85
CA MET A 375 -7.82 45.51 -4.84
C MET A 375 -6.76 45.19 -5.89
N THR A 376 -5.64 44.64 -5.45
CA THR A 376 -4.57 44.08 -6.31
C THR A 376 -4.63 42.55 -6.35
N GLN A 377 -5.36 41.92 -5.42
CA GLN A 377 -5.60 40.48 -5.32
C GLN A 377 -6.94 40.21 -4.65
N ALA A 378 -7.45 39.00 -4.81
CA ALA A 378 -8.69 38.57 -4.15
C ALA A 378 -8.53 38.43 -2.65
N TYR A 379 -9.59 38.77 -1.89
CA TYR A 379 -9.66 38.53 -0.46
C TYR A 379 -10.34 37.20 -0.16
N THR A 380 -9.59 36.25 0.32
CA THR A 380 -10.07 34.88 0.61
C THR A 380 -10.27 34.60 2.10
N GLY A 381 -10.04 35.59 2.97
CA GLY A 381 -10.06 35.47 4.42
C GLY A 381 -11.46 35.43 5.04
N GLU A 382 -11.48 35.35 6.37
CA GLU A 382 -12.69 35.44 7.18
C GLU A 382 -13.09 36.91 7.38
N GLY A 383 -14.40 37.14 7.45
CA GLY A 383 -14.87 38.51 7.64
C GLY A 383 -16.37 38.62 7.77
N VAL A 384 -16.86 39.83 7.53
CA VAL A 384 -18.28 40.19 7.63
C VAL A 384 -18.85 40.44 6.25
N LEU A 385 -20.07 39.94 6.01
CA LEU A 385 -20.77 40.13 4.75
C LEU A 385 -21.20 41.58 4.58
N ILE A 386 -20.93 42.13 3.41
CA ILE A 386 -21.43 43.42 2.89
C ILE A 386 -22.01 43.20 1.49
N ASN A 387 -22.82 44.12 0.98
CA ASN A 387 -23.46 44.02 -0.33
C ASN A 387 -24.23 42.71 -0.56
N SER A 388 -24.67 42.05 0.54
CA SER A 388 -25.28 40.72 0.58
C SER A 388 -26.73 40.74 1.08
N GLY A 389 -27.43 41.83 0.88
CA GLY A 389 -28.84 41.98 1.22
C GLY A 389 -29.11 41.75 2.70
N ILE A 390 -30.01 40.84 3.00
CA ILE A 390 -30.44 40.52 4.38
C ILE A 390 -29.35 39.87 5.20
N PHE A 391 -28.24 39.41 4.60
CA PHE A 391 -27.14 38.78 5.24
C PHE A 391 -25.99 39.76 5.60
N ASN A 392 -26.16 41.06 5.31
CA ASN A 392 -25.17 42.08 5.67
C ASN A 392 -24.88 42.07 7.19
N GLY A 393 -23.64 42.19 7.55
CA GLY A 393 -23.22 42.18 8.96
C GLY A 393 -23.02 40.78 9.55
N MET A 394 -23.34 39.73 8.83
CA MET A 394 -23.13 38.34 9.27
C MET A 394 -21.69 37.91 9.04
N ASN A 395 -21.16 37.12 9.99
CA ASN A 395 -19.89 36.45 9.78
C ASN A 395 -20.01 35.44 8.62
N ASN A 396 -19.05 35.44 7.70
CA ASN A 396 -19.11 34.65 6.48
C ASN A 396 -19.20 33.12 6.70
N LYS A 397 -18.60 32.59 7.77
CA LYS A 397 -18.76 31.17 8.11
C LYS A 397 -20.19 30.80 8.55
N LYS A 398 -20.83 31.68 9.30
CA LYS A 398 -22.24 31.48 9.68
C LYS A 398 -23.15 31.61 8.47
N ALA A 399 -22.82 32.54 7.57
CA ALA A 399 -23.58 32.80 6.35
C ALA A 399 -23.63 31.59 5.40
N LEU A 400 -22.63 30.68 5.45
CA LEU A 400 -22.65 29.45 4.63
C LEU A 400 -23.92 28.62 4.85
N ASP A 401 -24.28 28.34 6.09
CA ASP A 401 -25.46 27.55 6.38
C ASP A 401 -26.76 28.35 6.16
N GLU A 402 -26.80 29.62 6.60
CA GLU A 402 -27.99 30.46 6.48
C GLU A 402 -28.36 30.74 5.00
N ILE A 403 -27.38 31.04 4.15
CA ILE A 403 -27.61 31.24 2.70
C ILE A 403 -28.05 29.93 2.04
N ALA A 404 -27.46 28.76 2.42
CA ALA A 404 -27.89 27.49 1.87
C ALA A 404 -29.36 27.17 2.22
N LEU A 405 -29.77 27.40 3.46
CA LEU A 405 -31.16 27.25 3.90
C LEU A 405 -32.09 28.21 3.17
N PHE A 406 -31.70 29.47 3.03
CA PHE A 406 -32.49 30.47 2.30
C PHE A 406 -32.69 30.09 0.82
N LEU A 407 -31.63 29.59 0.15
CA LEU A 407 -31.71 29.10 -1.22
C LEU A 407 -32.72 27.95 -1.35
N GLU A 408 -32.75 27.06 -0.36
CA GLU A 408 -33.65 25.91 -0.32
C GLU A 408 -35.09 26.34 -0.07
N GLU A 409 -35.35 27.21 0.89
CA GLU A 409 -36.69 27.79 1.15
C GLU A 409 -37.27 28.52 -0.05
N LYS A 410 -36.43 29.24 -0.79
CA LYS A 410 -36.85 29.98 -2.00
C LYS A 410 -36.87 29.14 -3.27
N ASN A 411 -36.54 27.87 -3.20
CA ASN A 411 -36.43 26.95 -4.36
C ASN A 411 -35.39 27.40 -5.41
N MET A 412 -34.38 28.18 -4.96
CA MET A 412 -33.31 28.72 -5.79
C MET A 412 -32.05 27.81 -5.78
N GLY A 413 -32.05 26.81 -4.92
CA GLY A 413 -30.95 25.91 -4.72
C GLY A 413 -31.24 24.84 -3.65
N LYS A 414 -30.23 24.13 -3.24
CA LYS A 414 -30.29 23.15 -2.12
C LYS A 414 -28.92 22.95 -1.50
N LYS A 415 -28.91 22.65 -0.20
CA LYS A 415 -27.68 22.16 0.44
C LYS A 415 -27.28 20.85 -0.20
N THR A 416 -26.03 20.72 -0.59
CA THR A 416 -25.53 19.57 -1.38
C THR A 416 -24.14 19.18 -0.94
N VAL A 417 -23.92 17.89 -0.93
CA VAL A 417 -22.58 17.31 -0.76
C VAL A 417 -22.10 16.81 -2.12
N SER A 418 -20.88 17.17 -2.46
CA SER A 418 -20.21 16.69 -3.67
C SER A 418 -18.96 15.91 -3.28
N PHE A 419 -18.65 14.89 -4.06
CA PHE A 419 -17.44 14.11 -3.90
C PHE A 419 -16.53 14.28 -5.12
N ARG A 420 -15.21 14.26 -4.89
CA ARG A 420 -14.24 14.23 -5.99
C ARG A 420 -14.20 12.84 -6.64
N LEU A 421 -14.41 11.79 -5.81
CA LEU A 421 -14.53 10.41 -6.29
C LEU A 421 -15.55 10.32 -7.44
N ARG A 422 -15.22 9.54 -8.45
CA ARG A 422 -16.07 9.25 -9.61
C ARG A 422 -16.39 7.78 -9.67
N ASP A 423 -17.48 7.45 -10.36
CA ASP A 423 -17.81 6.06 -10.62
C ASP A 423 -16.68 5.34 -11.36
N TRP A 424 -16.42 4.12 -10.97
CA TRP A 424 -15.32 3.34 -11.48
C TRP A 424 -15.64 2.75 -12.85
N GLY A 425 -14.97 3.25 -13.89
CA GLY A 425 -15.09 2.74 -15.26
C GLY A 425 -14.30 1.43 -15.42
N ILE A 426 -15.02 0.34 -15.68
CA ILE A 426 -14.43 -1.01 -15.66
C ILE A 426 -14.15 -1.59 -17.04
N SER A 427 -14.69 -1.04 -18.13
CA SER A 427 -14.47 -1.58 -19.48
C SER A 427 -13.04 -1.38 -19.95
N ARG A 428 -12.43 -2.45 -20.47
CA ARG A 428 -11.11 -2.41 -21.09
C ARG A 428 -11.19 -3.03 -22.49
N GLN A 429 -10.64 -2.32 -23.47
CA GLN A 429 -10.58 -2.74 -24.88
C GLN A 429 -9.36 -3.65 -25.08
N ARG A 430 -9.22 -4.60 -24.17
CA ARG A 430 -8.10 -5.53 -24.09
C ARG A 430 -8.60 -6.97 -24.20
N TYR A 431 -7.75 -7.85 -24.71
CA TYR A 431 -8.08 -9.25 -24.86
C TYR A 431 -7.92 -10.03 -23.55
N TRP A 432 -6.79 -9.83 -22.86
CA TRP A 432 -6.45 -10.62 -21.68
C TRP A 432 -7.11 -10.05 -20.42
N GLY A 433 -8.34 -10.46 -20.16
CA GLY A 433 -9.17 -10.03 -19.03
C GLY A 433 -10.48 -10.82 -18.97
N ALA A 434 -11.18 -10.72 -17.85
CA ALA A 434 -12.48 -11.38 -17.67
C ALA A 434 -13.53 -10.75 -18.60
N PRO A 435 -14.19 -11.54 -19.49
CA PRO A 435 -15.23 -11.01 -20.37
C PRO A 435 -16.42 -10.45 -19.59
N ILE A 436 -16.92 -9.28 -19.97
CA ILE A 436 -18.13 -8.68 -19.39
C ILE A 436 -19.37 -9.50 -19.82
N PRO A 437 -20.17 -10.05 -18.87
CA PRO A 437 -21.24 -11.02 -19.16
C PRO A 437 -22.53 -10.34 -19.65
N MET A 438 -22.43 -9.51 -20.71
CA MET A 438 -23.55 -8.76 -21.24
C MET A 438 -23.77 -9.02 -22.74
N ILE A 439 -25.03 -8.93 -23.15
CA ILE A 439 -25.47 -9.05 -24.54
C ILE A 439 -26.08 -7.72 -24.98
N LEU A 440 -25.63 -7.22 -26.11
CA LEU A 440 -26.09 -5.97 -26.70
C LEU A 440 -27.12 -6.28 -27.81
N CYS A 441 -28.38 -6.05 -27.52
CA CYS A 441 -29.51 -6.27 -28.45
C CYS A 441 -30.02 -4.94 -28.99
N SER A 442 -30.25 -4.83 -30.28
CA SER A 442 -30.79 -3.62 -30.94
C SER A 442 -32.19 -3.24 -30.44
N SER A 443 -32.99 -4.24 -30.05
CA SER A 443 -34.38 -4.04 -29.58
C SER A 443 -34.47 -3.92 -28.04
N CYS A 444 -33.64 -4.67 -27.31
CA CYS A 444 -33.74 -4.76 -25.84
C CYS A 444 -32.70 -3.93 -25.08
N GLY A 445 -31.73 -3.36 -25.77
CA GLY A 445 -30.58 -2.71 -25.16
C GLY A 445 -29.56 -3.71 -24.57
N ALA A 446 -28.96 -3.37 -23.47
CA ALA A 446 -28.04 -4.25 -22.75
C ALA A 446 -28.84 -5.27 -21.92
N VAL A 447 -28.59 -6.55 -22.17
CA VAL A 447 -29.26 -7.68 -21.52
C VAL A 447 -28.21 -8.56 -20.85
N PRO A 448 -28.38 -8.97 -19.58
CA PRO A 448 -27.45 -9.87 -18.93
C PRO A 448 -27.45 -11.28 -19.58
N VAL A 449 -26.29 -11.91 -19.59
CA VAL A 449 -26.18 -13.34 -19.93
C VAL A 449 -26.88 -14.14 -18.83
N PRO A 450 -27.65 -15.21 -19.16
CA PRO A 450 -28.22 -16.09 -18.15
C PRO A 450 -27.16 -16.67 -17.23
N GLU A 451 -27.40 -16.74 -15.92
CA GLU A 451 -26.41 -17.23 -14.93
C GLU A 451 -25.94 -18.66 -15.23
N ASN A 452 -26.83 -19.50 -15.77
CA ASN A 452 -26.51 -20.89 -16.14
C ASN A 452 -25.52 -21.00 -17.32
N ASP A 453 -25.34 -19.93 -18.07
CA ASP A 453 -24.41 -19.86 -19.21
C ASP A 453 -23.03 -19.34 -18.80
N LEU A 454 -22.83 -19.04 -17.51
CA LEU A 454 -21.53 -18.64 -16.98
C LEU A 454 -20.62 -19.86 -16.73
N PRO A 455 -19.33 -19.75 -16.94
CA PRO A 455 -18.60 -18.56 -17.39
C PRO A 455 -18.68 -18.34 -18.91
N ILE A 456 -18.68 -17.05 -19.32
CA ILE A 456 -18.30 -16.70 -20.68
C ILE A 456 -16.81 -16.93 -20.81
N ILE A 457 -16.43 -17.99 -21.51
CA ILE A 457 -15.04 -18.39 -21.66
C ILE A 457 -14.29 -17.43 -22.60
N LEU A 458 -13.14 -16.92 -22.14
CA LEU A 458 -12.21 -16.19 -22.98
C LEU A 458 -11.53 -17.18 -23.95
N PRO A 459 -11.58 -16.98 -25.29
CA PRO A 459 -10.85 -17.82 -26.24
C PRO A 459 -9.33 -17.70 -26.01
N GLU A 460 -8.63 -18.79 -25.75
CA GLU A 460 -7.18 -18.80 -25.49
C GLU A 460 -6.33 -19.21 -26.69
N ASP A 461 -6.97 -19.66 -27.78
CA ASP A 461 -6.29 -20.14 -28.98
C ASP A 461 -6.20 -19.08 -30.09
N GLU A 462 -6.55 -17.83 -29.78
CA GLU A 462 -6.66 -16.77 -30.78
C GLU A 462 -5.48 -15.79 -30.68
N ASP A 463 -4.86 -15.51 -31.81
CA ASP A 463 -3.77 -14.52 -31.87
C ASP A 463 -4.28 -13.08 -31.72
N LEU A 464 -3.48 -12.25 -31.08
CA LEU A 464 -3.75 -10.81 -31.00
C LEU A 464 -3.68 -10.18 -32.39
N LEU A 465 -4.56 -9.20 -32.65
CA LEU A 465 -4.53 -8.42 -33.85
C LEU A 465 -3.29 -7.50 -33.88
N GLU A 466 -2.97 -7.00 -35.08
CA GLU A 466 -1.88 -6.06 -35.27
C GLU A 466 -1.98 -4.86 -34.30
N GLY A 467 -0.87 -4.53 -33.65
CA GLY A 467 -0.80 -3.50 -32.61
C GLY A 467 -1.32 -3.92 -31.24
N GLY A 468 -1.50 -5.25 -30.99
CA GLY A 468 -1.96 -5.76 -29.69
C GLY A 468 -3.45 -5.56 -29.41
N LYS A 469 -4.26 -5.35 -30.43
CA LYS A 469 -5.71 -5.16 -30.30
C LYS A 469 -6.41 -6.48 -29.99
N SER A 470 -7.50 -6.40 -29.22
CA SER A 470 -8.36 -7.55 -28.92
C SER A 470 -9.00 -8.12 -30.20
N PRO A 471 -8.94 -9.45 -30.44
CA PRO A 471 -9.60 -10.11 -31.54
C PRO A 471 -11.11 -10.30 -31.31
N LEU A 472 -11.60 -10.18 -30.07
CA LEU A 472 -12.95 -10.61 -29.66
C LEU A 472 -14.08 -10.04 -30.50
N GLU A 473 -13.98 -8.76 -30.92
CA GLU A 473 -14.99 -8.15 -31.78
C GLU A 473 -15.10 -8.82 -33.16
N LYS A 474 -13.99 -9.39 -33.67
CA LYS A 474 -13.94 -10.01 -35.01
C LYS A 474 -14.27 -11.49 -34.98
N LEU A 475 -14.23 -12.14 -33.82
CA LEU A 475 -14.54 -13.57 -33.68
C LEU A 475 -16.04 -13.81 -33.68
N ALA A 476 -16.55 -14.24 -34.84
CA ALA A 476 -17.99 -14.43 -35.00
C ALA A 476 -18.60 -15.41 -33.99
N TYR A 477 -17.90 -16.48 -33.64
CA TYR A 477 -18.36 -17.49 -32.66
C TYR A 477 -18.41 -16.94 -31.24
N PHE A 478 -17.59 -15.91 -30.89
CA PHE A 478 -17.61 -15.24 -29.60
C PHE A 478 -18.62 -14.09 -29.60
N ASN A 479 -18.60 -13.23 -30.62
CA ASN A 479 -19.37 -11.98 -30.68
C ASN A 479 -20.85 -12.22 -30.98
N LYS A 480 -21.18 -13.09 -31.97
CA LYS A 480 -22.58 -13.31 -32.39
C LYS A 480 -23.32 -14.22 -31.41
N THR A 481 -24.51 -13.78 -30.99
CA THR A 481 -25.37 -14.55 -30.09
C THR A 481 -26.84 -14.24 -30.33
N VAL A 482 -27.70 -14.89 -29.58
CA VAL A 482 -29.13 -14.63 -29.54
C VAL A 482 -29.51 -13.91 -28.27
N CYS A 483 -30.37 -12.91 -28.36
CA CYS A 483 -30.85 -12.18 -27.18
C CYS A 483 -31.73 -13.08 -26.31
N PRO A 484 -31.41 -13.34 -25.05
CA PRO A 484 -32.21 -14.21 -24.20
C PRO A 484 -33.58 -13.63 -23.85
N LYS A 485 -33.79 -12.31 -24.08
CA LYS A 485 -35.07 -11.63 -23.78
C LYS A 485 -36.05 -11.67 -24.95
N CYS A 486 -35.59 -11.50 -26.19
CA CYS A 486 -36.48 -11.41 -27.35
C CYS A 486 -36.22 -12.46 -28.42
N GLY A 487 -35.21 -13.29 -28.32
CA GLY A 487 -34.85 -14.33 -29.31
C GLY A 487 -34.22 -13.79 -30.61
N GLY A 488 -34.03 -12.47 -30.74
CA GLY A 488 -33.44 -11.84 -31.92
C GLY A 488 -31.89 -11.92 -31.92
N GLU A 489 -31.34 -11.66 -33.14
CA GLU A 489 -29.88 -11.55 -33.26
C GLU A 489 -29.31 -10.46 -32.36
N ALA A 490 -28.20 -10.77 -31.70
CA ALA A 490 -27.55 -9.86 -30.77
C ALA A 490 -26.03 -10.07 -30.78
N LYS A 491 -25.31 -9.19 -30.11
CA LYS A 491 -23.86 -9.29 -29.94
C LYS A 491 -23.50 -9.43 -28.48
N ARG A 492 -22.50 -10.22 -28.16
CA ARG A 492 -21.88 -10.17 -26.84
C ARG A 492 -21.09 -8.88 -26.69
N GLU A 493 -20.97 -8.44 -25.43
CA GLU A 493 -19.97 -7.41 -25.09
C GLU A 493 -18.56 -7.98 -25.35
N THR A 494 -17.69 -7.18 -25.93
CA THR A 494 -16.34 -7.57 -26.30
C THR A 494 -15.25 -6.87 -25.48
N ASP A 495 -15.64 -5.91 -24.64
CA ASP A 495 -14.77 -5.36 -23.63
C ASP A 495 -14.57 -6.38 -22.49
N THR A 496 -13.39 -6.37 -21.89
CA THR A 496 -13.07 -7.12 -20.68
C THR A 496 -13.11 -6.23 -19.45
N MET A 497 -13.14 -6.81 -18.27
CA MET A 497 -13.16 -6.07 -17.01
C MET A 497 -11.77 -5.51 -16.68
N ASP A 498 -11.73 -4.45 -15.89
CA ASP A 498 -10.51 -3.91 -15.29
C ASP A 498 -9.88 -4.94 -14.36
N THR A 499 -8.58 -5.11 -14.42
CA THR A 499 -7.80 -6.07 -13.59
C THR A 499 -8.01 -5.89 -12.09
N PHE A 500 -8.39 -4.69 -11.62
CA PHE A 500 -8.71 -4.48 -10.21
C PHE A 500 -10.04 -5.10 -9.77
N MET A 501 -10.86 -5.54 -10.71
CA MET A 501 -12.04 -6.37 -10.41
C MET A 501 -11.61 -7.67 -9.74
N GLU A 502 -10.63 -8.35 -10.33
CA GLU A 502 -10.10 -9.63 -9.86
C GLU A 502 -9.55 -9.52 -8.44
N SER A 503 -8.78 -8.47 -8.18
CA SER A 503 -8.13 -8.28 -6.88
C SER A 503 -9.04 -7.69 -5.79
N SER A 504 -10.27 -7.31 -6.11
CA SER A 504 -11.16 -6.65 -5.15
C SER A 504 -11.91 -7.59 -4.20
N TRP A 505 -11.84 -8.92 -4.41
CA TRP A 505 -12.56 -9.92 -3.61
C TRP A 505 -11.79 -11.25 -3.43
N TYR A 506 -10.57 -11.38 -3.92
CA TYR A 506 -9.78 -12.61 -3.90
C TYR A 506 -9.50 -13.13 -2.49
N PHE A 507 -9.47 -12.26 -1.50
CA PHE A 507 -9.25 -12.60 -0.11
C PHE A 507 -10.43 -13.37 0.49
N GLU A 508 -11.67 -13.16 0.05
CA GLU A 508 -12.79 -14.03 0.37
C GLU A 508 -12.68 -15.37 -0.37
N ARG A 509 -12.22 -15.36 -1.63
CA ARG A 509 -12.08 -16.60 -2.41
C ARG A 509 -11.06 -17.54 -1.81
N TYR A 510 -9.96 -17.05 -1.26
CA TYR A 510 -8.98 -17.86 -0.56
C TYR A 510 -9.56 -18.63 0.65
N CYS A 511 -10.63 -18.16 1.26
CA CYS A 511 -11.27 -18.88 2.36
C CYS A 511 -11.84 -20.24 1.90
N SER A 512 -12.24 -20.36 0.62
CA SER A 512 -12.80 -21.59 0.05
C SER A 512 -12.57 -21.66 -1.46
N PRO A 513 -11.33 -21.78 -1.94
CA PRO A 513 -10.99 -21.60 -3.35
C PRO A 513 -11.61 -22.63 -4.29
N LYS A 514 -11.95 -23.83 -3.77
CA LYS A 514 -12.55 -24.91 -4.54
C LYS A 514 -14.08 -24.98 -4.45
N TYR A 515 -14.70 -24.03 -3.74
CA TYR A 515 -16.15 -23.99 -3.61
C TYR A 515 -16.79 -23.59 -4.95
N ASP A 516 -17.70 -24.39 -5.47
CA ASP A 516 -18.32 -24.25 -6.80
C ASP A 516 -19.84 -24.00 -6.76
N ALA A 517 -20.46 -24.10 -5.58
CA ALA A 517 -21.87 -23.82 -5.41
C ALA A 517 -22.19 -22.32 -5.23
N GLY A 518 -21.17 -21.46 -5.18
CA GLY A 518 -21.28 -20.01 -5.05
C GLY A 518 -19.91 -19.33 -5.12
N ILE A 519 -19.92 -18.01 -5.00
CA ILE A 519 -18.70 -17.19 -5.06
C ILE A 519 -17.67 -17.61 -4.00
N PHE A 520 -18.13 -18.03 -2.82
CA PHE A 520 -17.36 -18.62 -1.72
C PHE A 520 -18.29 -19.29 -0.71
N ASP A 521 -17.73 -20.18 0.14
CA ASP A 521 -18.46 -20.73 1.27
C ASP A 521 -18.57 -19.67 2.39
N LYS A 522 -19.81 -19.30 2.72
CA LYS A 522 -20.10 -18.31 3.75
C LYS A 522 -19.53 -18.68 5.12
N LYS A 523 -19.53 -19.98 5.48
CA LYS A 523 -19.01 -20.44 6.78
C LYS A 523 -17.50 -20.25 6.86
N ALA A 524 -16.77 -20.56 5.78
CA ALA A 524 -15.34 -20.35 5.71
C ALA A 524 -14.99 -18.87 5.74
N VAL A 525 -15.76 -18.02 5.03
CA VAL A 525 -15.59 -16.56 5.08
C VAL A 525 -15.93 -16.01 6.46
N ASP A 526 -17.00 -16.43 7.10
CA ASP A 526 -17.37 -15.98 8.47
C ASP A 526 -16.31 -16.40 9.51
N TYR A 527 -15.56 -17.51 9.28
CA TYR A 527 -14.44 -17.93 10.15
C TYR A 527 -13.17 -17.13 9.89
N TRP A 528 -12.73 -17.02 8.63
CA TRP A 528 -11.42 -16.43 8.30
C TRP A 528 -11.43 -14.91 8.24
N MET A 529 -12.49 -14.30 7.73
CA MET A 529 -12.54 -12.84 7.50
C MET A 529 -12.91 -12.06 8.78
N PRO A 530 -12.52 -10.79 8.87
CA PRO A 530 -11.61 -10.06 7.97
C PRO A 530 -10.16 -10.54 8.08
N VAL A 531 -9.35 -10.23 7.07
CA VAL A 531 -7.89 -10.45 7.09
C VAL A 531 -7.28 -9.72 8.29
N ASP A 532 -6.53 -10.43 9.13
CA ASP A 532 -5.95 -9.86 10.35
C ASP A 532 -4.75 -8.96 10.05
N GLN A 533 -3.90 -9.39 9.12
CA GLN A 533 -2.76 -8.60 8.66
C GLN A 533 -2.65 -8.65 7.14
N TYR A 534 -2.73 -7.50 6.51
CA TYR A 534 -2.53 -7.33 5.07
C TYR A 534 -1.22 -6.60 4.79
N ILE A 535 -0.47 -7.03 3.75
CA ILE A 535 0.85 -6.48 3.43
C ILE A 535 0.94 -6.19 1.94
N GLY A 536 1.37 -4.97 1.58
CA GLY A 536 1.55 -4.60 0.18
C GLY A 536 2.07 -3.19 -0.04
N GLY A 537 2.14 -2.75 -1.28
CA GLY A 537 2.66 -1.45 -1.65
C GLY A 537 1.71 -0.29 -1.36
N VAL A 538 2.24 0.86 -0.95
CA VAL A 538 1.45 2.08 -0.71
C VAL A 538 0.86 2.67 -1.99
N GLU A 539 1.40 2.34 -3.16
CA GLU A 539 0.88 2.73 -4.47
C GLU A 539 -0.56 2.28 -4.72
N HIS A 540 -1.00 1.26 -4.02
CA HIS A 540 -2.37 0.74 -4.10
C HIS A 540 -3.38 1.47 -3.19
N ALA A 541 -2.98 2.54 -2.48
CA ALA A 541 -3.82 3.23 -1.51
C ALA A 541 -5.18 3.68 -2.07
N ILE A 542 -5.21 4.26 -3.26
CA ILE A 542 -6.41 4.76 -3.95
C ILE A 542 -6.86 3.87 -5.12
N LEU A 543 -6.19 2.74 -5.34
CA LEU A 543 -6.52 1.70 -6.32
C LEU A 543 -7.11 0.49 -5.60
N HIS A 544 -6.40 -0.64 -5.61
CA HIS A 544 -6.81 -1.90 -5.03
C HIS A 544 -7.38 -1.77 -3.60
N LEU A 545 -6.73 -1.02 -2.70
CA LEU A 545 -7.20 -0.89 -1.31
C LEU A 545 -8.55 -0.15 -1.21
N LEU A 546 -8.82 0.83 -2.05
CA LEU A 546 -10.10 1.52 -2.10
C LEU A 546 -11.17 0.62 -2.71
N TYR A 547 -10.85 -0.08 -3.80
CA TYR A 547 -11.76 -0.98 -4.48
C TYR A 547 -12.13 -2.20 -3.62
N SER A 548 -11.17 -2.80 -2.90
CA SER A 548 -11.44 -3.88 -1.95
C SER A 548 -12.43 -3.47 -0.85
N ARG A 549 -12.28 -2.25 -0.33
CA ARG A 549 -13.23 -1.68 0.65
C ARG A 549 -14.62 -1.46 0.04
N TYR A 550 -14.69 -1.01 -1.21
CA TYR A 550 -15.93 -0.87 -1.95
C TYR A 550 -16.61 -2.22 -2.17
N PHE A 551 -15.87 -3.22 -2.68
CA PHE A 551 -16.40 -4.56 -2.92
C PHE A 551 -16.91 -5.25 -1.66
N THR A 552 -16.21 -5.11 -0.54
CA THR A 552 -16.69 -5.62 0.75
C THR A 552 -18.07 -5.03 1.11
N ARG A 553 -18.33 -3.77 0.77
CA ARG A 553 -19.66 -3.15 0.96
C ARG A 553 -20.69 -3.71 -0.01
N VAL A 554 -20.33 -3.88 -1.26
CA VAL A 554 -21.18 -4.53 -2.26
C VAL A 554 -21.58 -5.94 -1.80
N LEU A 555 -20.60 -6.76 -1.42
CA LEU A 555 -20.84 -8.11 -0.90
C LEU A 555 -21.73 -8.10 0.35
N LYS A 556 -21.58 -7.10 1.20
CA LYS A 556 -22.44 -6.92 2.37
C LYS A 556 -23.87 -6.56 1.98
N GLU A 557 -24.09 -5.65 1.04
CA GLU A 557 -25.42 -5.30 0.55
C GLU A 557 -26.12 -6.47 -0.13
N LEU A 558 -25.35 -7.32 -0.82
CA LEU A 558 -25.83 -8.58 -1.38
C LEU A 558 -26.08 -9.68 -0.32
N GLY A 559 -25.80 -9.42 0.97
CA GLY A 559 -26.00 -10.37 2.06
C GLY A 559 -24.98 -11.52 2.13
N LEU A 560 -23.87 -11.39 1.39
CA LEU A 560 -22.85 -12.43 1.28
C LEU A 560 -21.85 -12.38 2.44
N VAL A 561 -21.59 -11.20 3.01
CA VAL A 561 -20.68 -11.01 4.15
C VAL A 561 -21.32 -10.13 5.23
N ASN A 562 -20.78 -10.19 6.48
CA ASN A 562 -21.33 -9.46 7.63
C ASN A 562 -20.45 -8.26 8.08
N PHE A 563 -19.26 -8.11 7.54
CA PHE A 563 -18.29 -7.05 7.86
C PHE A 563 -18.32 -5.94 6.79
N LYS A 564 -17.65 -4.81 7.06
CA LYS A 564 -17.56 -3.65 6.14
C LYS A 564 -16.14 -3.37 5.66
N GLU A 565 -15.14 -3.86 6.37
CA GLU A 565 -13.74 -3.65 6.02
C GLU A 565 -13.05 -4.99 5.81
N PRO A 566 -12.31 -5.16 4.71
CA PRO A 566 -11.67 -6.44 4.39
C PRO A 566 -10.42 -6.72 5.24
N PHE A 567 -9.72 -5.68 5.69
CA PHE A 567 -8.41 -5.78 6.33
C PHE A 567 -8.40 -5.04 7.67
N THR A 568 -8.07 -5.76 8.76
CA THR A 568 -7.97 -5.19 10.10
C THR A 568 -6.72 -4.33 10.26
N ARG A 569 -5.57 -4.86 9.83
CA ARG A 569 -4.27 -4.17 9.87
C ARG A 569 -3.66 -4.15 8.48
N LEU A 570 -3.06 -3.03 8.14
CA LEU A 570 -2.32 -2.86 6.89
C LEU A 570 -0.86 -2.49 7.20
N LEU A 571 0.07 -3.21 6.59
CA LEU A 571 1.48 -2.85 6.57
C LEU A 571 1.87 -2.45 5.15
N THR A 572 2.30 -1.20 4.97
CA THR A 572 2.84 -0.75 3.69
C THR A 572 4.36 -0.88 3.71
N GLN A 573 4.87 -1.78 2.89
CA GLN A 573 6.31 -2.02 2.80
C GLN A 573 7.03 -0.90 2.06
N GLY A 574 8.29 -0.65 2.47
CA GLY A 574 9.22 0.21 1.72
C GLY A 574 9.76 -0.48 0.47
N MET A 575 10.27 0.30 -0.46
CA MET A 575 10.82 -0.18 -1.71
C MET A 575 12.20 -0.81 -1.54
N VAL A 576 12.58 -1.71 -2.46
CA VAL A 576 13.98 -2.14 -2.58
C VAL A 576 14.65 -1.22 -3.60
N CYS A 577 15.72 -0.57 -3.17
CA CYS A 577 16.42 0.46 -3.93
C CYS A 577 17.88 0.05 -4.20
N LYS A 578 18.40 0.49 -5.33
CA LYS A 578 19.81 0.34 -5.71
C LYS A 578 20.23 1.51 -6.59
N GLU A 579 21.53 1.84 -6.58
CA GLU A 579 22.07 2.81 -7.50
C GLU A 579 21.83 2.40 -8.96
N THR A 580 21.58 3.40 -9.80
CA THR A 580 21.51 3.21 -11.25
C THR A 580 22.90 3.38 -11.86
N VAL A 581 23.21 2.64 -12.92
CA VAL A 581 24.47 2.77 -13.64
C VAL A 581 24.17 3.12 -15.09
N LYS A 582 24.78 4.21 -15.58
CA LYS A 582 24.56 4.70 -16.93
C LYS A 582 25.86 4.71 -17.74
N CYS A 583 25.87 3.96 -18.82
CA CYS A 583 26.91 4.00 -19.86
C CYS A 583 26.60 5.11 -20.86
N PRO A 584 27.57 5.90 -21.30
CA PRO A 584 27.34 6.94 -22.31
C PRO A 584 26.80 6.40 -23.64
N GLU A 585 27.13 5.15 -24.01
CA GLU A 585 26.68 4.51 -25.26
C GLU A 585 25.43 3.67 -25.08
N HIS A 586 25.37 2.87 -24.00
CA HIS A 586 24.30 1.87 -23.80
C HIS A 586 23.15 2.35 -22.92
N GLY A 587 23.20 3.60 -22.43
CA GLY A 587 22.21 4.09 -21.46
C GLY A 587 22.32 3.37 -20.13
N PHE A 588 21.20 2.99 -19.52
CA PHE A 588 21.21 2.17 -18.30
C PHE A 588 21.72 0.77 -18.59
N ILE A 589 22.61 0.26 -17.74
CA ILE A 589 23.19 -1.08 -17.82
C ILE A 589 22.97 -1.85 -16.53
N TYR A 590 22.95 -3.18 -16.60
CA TYR A 590 22.81 -4.05 -15.43
C TYR A 590 24.07 -4.06 -14.55
N PRO A 591 23.96 -4.34 -13.25
CA PRO A 591 25.11 -4.40 -12.34
C PRO A 591 26.19 -5.40 -12.78
N GLU A 592 25.81 -6.54 -13.35
CA GLU A 592 26.75 -7.53 -13.89
C GLU A 592 27.51 -7.08 -15.16
N GLU A 593 27.02 -6.05 -15.85
CA GLU A 593 27.66 -5.42 -17.01
C GLU A 593 28.67 -4.34 -16.60
N VAL A 594 28.87 -4.15 -15.28
CA VAL A 594 29.80 -3.16 -14.72
C VAL A 594 31.09 -3.85 -14.29
N GLU A 595 32.23 -3.27 -14.67
CA GLU A 595 33.55 -3.68 -14.23
C GLU A 595 34.14 -2.62 -13.30
N TYR A 596 34.58 -3.04 -12.13
CA TYR A 596 35.27 -2.17 -11.17
C TYR A 596 36.78 -2.32 -11.33
N ARG A 597 37.48 -1.21 -11.62
CA ARG A 597 38.95 -1.15 -11.75
C ARG A 597 39.46 -0.09 -10.79
N GLU A 598 40.12 -0.51 -9.72
CA GLU A 598 40.64 0.36 -8.66
C GLU A 598 39.59 1.32 -8.11
N GLN A 599 39.59 2.58 -8.51
CA GLN A 599 38.60 3.61 -8.08
C GLN A 599 37.57 3.97 -9.16
N ASP A 600 37.65 3.38 -10.33
CA ASP A 600 36.81 3.70 -11.49
C ASP A 600 35.94 2.53 -11.92
N THR A 601 34.81 2.86 -12.50
CA THR A 601 33.79 1.93 -12.99
C THR A 601 33.63 2.03 -14.50
N PHE A 602 33.61 0.87 -15.17
CA PHE A 602 33.57 0.77 -16.63
C PHE A 602 32.47 -0.15 -17.12
N CYS A 603 31.94 0.12 -18.29
CA CYS A 603 30.99 -0.77 -18.96
C CYS A 603 31.77 -1.94 -19.57
N LYS A 604 31.41 -3.18 -19.22
CA LYS A 604 32.03 -4.39 -19.79
C LYS A 604 31.80 -4.54 -21.28
N ILE A 605 30.75 -3.92 -21.84
CA ILE A 605 30.40 -4.06 -23.25
C ILE A 605 31.30 -3.19 -24.15
N CYS A 606 31.52 -1.92 -23.76
CA CYS A 606 32.28 -0.98 -24.58
C CYS A 606 33.56 -0.43 -23.93
N GLY A 607 33.84 -0.79 -22.69
CA GLY A 607 35.05 -0.33 -21.97
C GLY A 607 35.03 1.14 -21.55
N LYS A 608 33.93 1.88 -21.78
CA LYS A 608 33.84 3.30 -21.38
C LYS A 608 33.48 3.45 -19.91
N ARG A 609 33.98 4.54 -19.30
CA ARG A 609 33.66 4.88 -17.93
C ARG A 609 32.15 5.12 -17.79
N VAL A 610 31.54 4.54 -16.76
CA VAL A 610 30.10 4.69 -16.46
C VAL A 610 29.90 5.72 -15.36
N VAL A 611 28.70 6.27 -15.32
CA VAL A 611 28.25 7.18 -14.25
C VAL A 611 27.34 6.40 -13.30
N ILE A 612 27.72 6.34 -12.04
CA ILE A 612 26.87 5.83 -10.96
C ILE A 612 25.90 6.95 -10.60
N GLY A 613 24.60 6.68 -10.74
CA GLY A 613 23.54 7.60 -10.37
C GLY A 613 23.13 7.44 -8.90
N ARG A 614 22.08 8.13 -8.52
CA ARG A 614 21.52 8.02 -7.17
C ARG A 614 20.85 6.68 -6.94
N VAL A 615 20.69 6.33 -5.67
CA VAL A 615 19.89 5.18 -5.24
C VAL A 615 18.41 5.45 -5.53
N GLU A 616 17.79 4.55 -6.29
CA GLU A 616 16.40 4.64 -6.70
C GLU A 616 15.71 3.26 -6.61
N LYS A 617 14.38 3.24 -6.61
CA LYS A 617 13.59 2.00 -6.68
C LYS A 617 14.10 1.11 -7.82
N MET A 618 14.33 -0.17 -7.53
CA MET A 618 14.69 -1.16 -8.54
C MET A 618 13.63 -1.26 -9.63
N SER A 619 14.02 -1.14 -10.87
CA SER A 619 13.14 -1.30 -12.03
C SER A 619 13.86 -1.87 -13.25
N LYS A 620 13.15 -2.65 -14.05
CA LYS A 620 13.66 -3.23 -15.29
C LYS A 620 14.07 -2.15 -16.30
N SER A 621 13.36 -1.02 -16.35
CA SER A 621 13.64 0.10 -17.25
C SER A 621 14.94 0.82 -16.92
N LYS A 622 15.34 0.84 -15.65
CA LYS A 622 16.61 1.43 -15.16
C LYS A 622 17.71 0.40 -15.01
N LYS A 623 17.41 -0.87 -15.27
CA LYS A 623 18.35 -2.00 -15.19
C LYS A 623 19.12 -2.11 -13.85
N ASN A 624 18.60 -1.55 -12.78
CA ASN A 624 19.18 -1.61 -11.45
C ASN A 624 18.57 -2.74 -10.58
N VAL A 625 18.09 -3.80 -11.22
CA VAL A 625 17.48 -4.96 -10.58
C VAL A 625 18.50 -6.04 -10.23
N ILE A 626 18.21 -6.79 -9.19
CA ILE A 626 18.97 -7.98 -8.77
C ILE A 626 18.09 -9.21 -8.99
N ASP A 627 18.64 -10.23 -9.64
CA ASP A 627 17.97 -11.52 -9.84
C ASP A 627 18.05 -12.37 -8.56
N PRO A 628 16.90 -12.69 -7.92
CA PRO A 628 16.88 -13.57 -6.75
C PRO A 628 17.46 -14.96 -7.01
N ALA A 629 17.35 -15.49 -8.23
CA ALA A 629 17.82 -16.84 -8.55
C ALA A 629 19.34 -16.99 -8.39
N SER A 630 20.11 -15.97 -8.77
CA SER A 630 21.57 -15.97 -8.63
C SER A 630 21.98 -15.94 -7.15
N LEU A 631 21.23 -15.20 -6.33
CA LEU A 631 21.47 -15.10 -4.90
C LEU A 631 21.10 -16.40 -4.16
N LEU A 632 19.98 -17.02 -4.52
CA LEU A 632 19.54 -18.30 -3.99
C LEU A 632 20.63 -19.38 -4.19
N SER A 633 21.20 -19.45 -5.39
CA SER A 633 22.24 -20.41 -5.70
C SER A 633 23.55 -20.16 -4.92
N ARG A 634 23.86 -18.89 -4.61
CA ARG A 634 25.10 -18.52 -3.94
C ARG A 634 25.00 -18.54 -2.42
N TYR A 635 23.89 -18.04 -1.86
CA TYR A 635 23.78 -17.77 -0.42
C TYR A 635 22.64 -18.55 0.27
N GLY A 636 21.70 -19.10 -0.50
CA GLY A 636 20.50 -19.74 0.01
C GLY A 636 19.38 -18.76 0.40
N ALA A 637 18.18 -19.32 0.56
CA ALA A 637 16.97 -18.57 0.91
C ALA A 637 17.07 -17.89 2.28
N ASP A 638 17.53 -18.62 3.30
CA ASP A 638 17.60 -18.10 4.66
C ASP A 638 18.53 -16.90 4.80
N THR A 639 19.64 -16.87 4.06
CA THR A 639 20.53 -15.71 4.04
C THR A 639 19.86 -14.48 3.43
N ILE A 640 19.11 -14.65 2.32
CA ILE A 640 18.41 -13.57 1.64
C ILE A 640 17.30 -13.03 2.54
N ARG A 641 16.53 -13.92 3.18
CA ARG A 641 15.48 -13.57 4.16
C ARG A 641 16.05 -12.76 5.31
N LEU A 642 17.13 -13.23 5.91
CA LEU A 642 17.81 -12.56 7.00
C LEU A 642 18.29 -11.16 6.60
N PHE A 643 18.90 -11.01 5.44
CA PHE A 643 19.36 -9.72 4.93
C PHE A 643 18.19 -8.75 4.70
N CYS A 644 17.13 -9.19 4.04
CA CYS A 644 15.96 -8.35 3.76
C CYS A 644 15.32 -7.76 5.02
N LEU A 645 15.34 -8.50 6.11
CA LEU A 645 14.73 -8.09 7.38
C LEU A 645 15.68 -7.33 8.30
N PHE A 646 16.99 -7.57 8.17
CA PHE A 646 18.00 -6.90 8.99
C PHE A 646 18.34 -5.49 8.47
N ALA A 647 18.37 -5.31 7.15
CA ALA A 647 18.86 -4.09 6.52
C ALA A 647 17.97 -2.84 6.79
N ALA A 648 16.66 -3.03 6.93
CA ALA A 648 15.73 -1.93 7.22
C ALA A 648 14.43 -2.45 7.85
N PRO A 649 13.76 -1.62 8.69
CA PRO A 649 12.39 -1.89 9.12
C PRO A 649 11.44 -2.08 7.93
N PRO A 650 10.33 -2.82 8.07
CA PRO A 650 9.41 -3.12 6.96
C PRO A 650 8.91 -1.89 6.19
N GLU A 651 8.57 -0.80 6.87
CA GLU A 651 8.02 0.42 6.27
C GLU A 651 9.06 1.32 5.60
N ARG A 652 10.35 1.09 5.86
CA ARG A 652 11.45 1.88 5.29
C ARG A 652 11.95 1.25 4.01
N ASP A 653 12.45 2.09 3.11
CA ASP A 653 13.14 1.62 1.92
C ASP A 653 14.39 0.82 2.32
N LEU A 654 14.65 -0.25 1.57
CA LEU A 654 15.81 -1.10 1.71
C LEU A 654 16.82 -0.76 0.61
N GLU A 655 17.95 -0.22 1.00
CA GLU A 655 19.07 -0.06 0.09
C GLU A 655 19.85 -1.37 -0.04
N TRP A 656 20.01 -1.84 -1.26
CA TRP A 656 20.71 -3.08 -1.55
C TRP A 656 22.20 -2.97 -1.27
N SER A 657 22.75 -3.94 -0.54
CA SER A 657 24.17 -4.02 -0.20
C SER A 657 24.69 -5.44 -0.33
N GLU A 658 25.67 -5.67 -1.19
CA GLU A 658 26.33 -6.96 -1.32
C GLU A 658 27.12 -7.32 -0.05
N GLN A 659 27.75 -6.34 0.60
CA GLN A 659 28.44 -6.53 1.88
C GLN A 659 27.45 -6.92 2.98
N GLY A 660 26.21 -6.39 2.92
CA GLY A 660 25.16 -6.73 3.87
C GLY A 660 24.74 -8.20 3.77
N ILE A 661 24.53 -8.71 2.56
CA ILE A 661 24.15 -10.13 2.36
C ILE A 661 25.29 -11.08 2.76
N GLU A 662 26.54 -10.73 2.49
CA GLU A 662 27.69 -11.49 2.96
C GLU A 662 27.79 -11.48 4.50
N GLY A 663 27.46 -10.34 5.13
CA GLY A 663 27.36 -10.23 6.58
C GLY A 663 26.32 -11.18 7.16
N ALA A 664 25.14 -11.27 6.55
CA ALA A 664 24.10 -12.20 6.92
C ALA A 664 24.56 -13.67 6.80
N TYR A 665 25.18 -14.02 5.68
CA TYR A 665 25.75 -15.36 5.49
C TYR A 665 26.80 -15.72 6.53
N ARG A 666 27.71 -14.79 6.84
CA ARG A 666 28.73 -14.99 7.89
C ARG A 666 28.10 -15.17 9.26
N PHE A 667 27.01 -14.49 9.57
CA PHE A 667 26.30 -14.63 10.83
C PHE A 667 25.69 -16.03 10.99
N LEU A 668 25.00 -16.56 9.95
CA LEU A 668 24.48 -17.93 9.97
C LEU A 668 25.59 -18.95 10.15
N ASN A 669 26.69 -18.83 9.41
CA ASN A 669 27.86 -19.73 9.59
C ASN A 669 28.49 -19.63 11.00
N ARG A 670 28.40 -18.48 11.64
CA ARG A 670 28.85 -18.28 13.00
C ARG A 670 28.01 -19.07 14.00
N ILE A 671 26.66 -18.96 13.86
CA ILE A 671 25.75 -19.78 14.71
C ILE A 671 25.99 -21.27 14.47
N TRP A 672 26.07 -21.67 13.19
CA TRP A 672 26.31 -23.07 12.83
C TRP A 672 27.56 -23.68 13.51
N ARG A 673 28.68 -22.97 13.43
CA ARG A 673 29.93 -23.39 14.09
C ARG A 673 29.79 -23.48 15.61
N LYS A 674 29.07 -22.54 16.21
CA LYS A 674 28.82 -22.55 17.64
C LYS A 674 27.94 -23.73 18.05
N ALA A 675 26.86 -23.96 17.31
CA ALA A 675 26.02 -25.14 17.54
C ALA A 675 26.80 -26.44 17.40
N LEU A 676 27.64 -26.56 16.35
CA LEU A 676 28.46 -27.73 16.13
C LEU A 676 29.45 -27.95 17.29
N SER A 677 30.13 -26.91 17.78
CA SER A 677 31.09 -27.00 18.88
C SER A 677 30.44 -27.40 20.23
N TRP A 678 29.16 -27.12 20.37
CA TRP A 678 28.43 -27.47 21.59
C TRP A 678 27.70 -28.81 21.50
N MET A 679 27.50 -29.34 20.30
CA MET A 679 26.61 -30.45 20.04
C MET A 679 26.89 -31.69 20.91
N ASP A 680 28.13 -32.13 20.98
CA ASP A 680 28.54 -33.31 21.78
C ASP A 680 28.36 -33.11 23.29
N ILE A 681 28.31 -31.87 23.75
CA ILE A 681 28.11 -31.50 25.14
C ILE A 681 26.64 -31.50 25.53
N ILE A 682 25.77 -30.97 24.61
CA ILE A 682 24.39 -30.62 24.95
C ILE A 682 23.35 -31.58 24.38
N LYS A 683 23.67 -32.45 23.41
CA LYS A 683 22.71 -33.30 22.70
C LYS A 683 21.87 -34.18 23.61
N ASP A 684 22.49 -34.73 24.67
CA ASP A 684 21.84 -35.63 25.62
C ASP A 684 21.32 -34.89 26.87
N SER A 685 21.48 -33.57 26.94
CA SER A 685 21.02 -32.77 28.07
C SER A 685 19.56 -32.38 27.88
N VAL A 686 18.85 -32.12 28.96
CA VAL A 686 17.51 -31.48 28.90
C VAL A 686 17.70 -29.99 29.10
N SER A 687 16.89 -29.19 28.35
CA SER A 687 16.95 -27.74 28.45
C SER A 687 16.66 -27.24 29.86
N PHE A 688 17.48 -26.33 30.38
CA PHE A 688 17.35 -25.85 31.77
C PHE A 688 16.09 -25.00 31.96
N ASN A 689 15.28 -25.34 32.96
CA ASN A 689 14.07 -24.64 33.35
C ASN A 689 14.02 -24.27 34.84
N GLY A 690 15.16 -24.24 35.54
CA GLY A 690 15.28 -23.86 36.96
C GLY A 690 15.34 -22.36 37.19
N LYS A 691 15.52 -21.98 38.47
CA LYS A 691 15.66 -20.58 38.86
C LYS A 691 17.06 -20.06 38.56
N ILE A 692 17.21 -18.75 38.33
CA ILE A 692 18.49 -18.09 38.03
C ILE A 692 19.50 -18.23 39.16
N ASP A 693 19.04 -18.31 40.43
CA ASP A 693 19.91 -18.43 41.59
C ASP A 693 20.55 -19.83 41.74
N GLU A 694 20.09 -20.81 40.96
CA GLU A 694 20.69 -22.13 40.89
C GLU A 694 21.91 -22.18 39.97
N ILE A 695 22.23 -21.10 39.29
CA ILE A 695 23.28 -20.99 38.26
C ILE A 695 24.28 -19.91 38.70
N GLU A 696 25.57 -20.16 38.45
CA GLU A 696 26.65 -19.26 38.81
C GLU A 696 27.54 -18.88 37.62
N GLY A 697 28.32 -17.83 37.78
CA GLY A 697 29.34 -17.41 36.85
C GLY A 697 28.83 -17.02 35.46
N GLU A 698 29.55 -17.42 34.42
CA GLU A 698 29.27 -17.13 33.02
C GLU A 698 27.95 -17.76 32.51
N TYR A 699 27.54 -18.89 33.06
CA TYR A 699 26.28 -19.57 32.72
C TYR A 699 25.07 -18.81 33.26
N LYS A 700 25.20 -18.16 34.42
CA LYS A 700 24.18 -17.25 34.96
C LYS A 700 23.98 -16.04 34.03
N LYS A 701 25.08 -15.47 33.52
CA LYS A 701 25.07 -14.39 32.54
C LYS A 701 24.37 -14.83 31.23
N LEU A 702 24.71 -16.00 30.73
CA LEU A 702 24.08 -16.57 29.51
C LEU A 702 22.59 -16.80 29.72
N TYR A 703 22.18 -17.41 30.82
CA TYR A 703 20.78 -17.67 31.13
C TYR A 703 19.96 -16.37 31.19
N LYS A 704 20.47 -15.38 31.93
CA LYS A 704 19.85 -14.05 32.01
C LYS A 704 19.72 -13.40 30.62
N LYS A 705 20.82 -13.37 29.84
CA LYS A 705 20.82 -12.79 28.50
C LYS A 705 19.81 -13.49 27.59
N THR A 706 19.64 -14.81 27.71
CA THR A 706 18.64 -15.56 26.94
C THR A 706 17.24 -15.08 27.25
N HIS A 707 16.85 -14.94 28.51
CA HIS A 707 15.52 -14.43 28.89
C HIS A 707 15.28 -12.97 28.49
N GLU A 708 16.30 -12.10 28.63
CA GLU A 708 16.27 -10.72 28.15
C GLU A 708 16.02 -10.68 26.63
N THR A 709 16.67 -11.58 25.87
CA THR A 709 16.52 -11.69 24.43
C THR A 709 15.13 -12.17 24.06
N ILE A 710 14.60 -13.22 24.70
CA ILE A 710 13.24 -13.72 24.46
C ILE A 710 12.22 -12.59 24.68
N LYS A 711 12.29 -11.88 25.82
CA LYS A 711 11.39 -10.77 26.14
C LYS A 711 11.44 -9.68 25.09
N LYS A 712 12.65 -9.25 24.71
CA LYS A 712 12.86 -8.19 23.71
C LYS A 712 12.34 -8.59 22.33
N VAL A 713 12.69 -9.77 21.86
CA VAL A 713 12.32 -10.28 20.54
C VAL A 713 10.79 -10.43 20.43
N THR A 714 10.16 -10.97 21.47
CA THR A 714 8.69 -11.11 21.51
C THR A 714 8.00 -9.75 21.37
N ALA A 715 8.43 -8.74 22.15
CA ALA A 715 7.86 -7.39 22.07
C ALA A 715 8.11 -6.72 20.70
N ASP A 716 9.33 -6.85 20.16
CA ASP A 716 9.69 -6.23 18.88
C ASP A 716 8.91 -6.83 17.68
N ILE A 717 8.56 -8.13 17.74
CA ILE A 717 7.71 -8.76 16.70
C ILE A 717 6.25 -8.38 16.91
N GLU A 718 5.73 -8.49 18.14
CA GLU A 718 4.28 -8.39 18.39
C GLU A 718 3.73 -7.00 18.18
N ASP A 719 4.45 -5.98 18.67
CA ASP A 719 3.96 -4.60 18.66
C ASP A 719 4.27 -3.84 17.38
N ARG A 720 5.43 -4.09 16.75
CA ARG A 720 6.00 -3.17 15.76
C ARG A 720 6.58 -3.83 14.51
N TYR A 721 6.68 -5.16 14.45
CA TYR A 721 7.39 -5.88 13.38
C TYR A 721 8.82 -5.38 13.12
N HIS A 722 9.57 -5.02 14.20
CA HIS A 722 10.93 -4.51 14.11
C HIS A 722 11.95 -5.66 13.97
N PHE A 723 11.93 -6.36 12.85
CA PHE A 723 12.75 -7.54 12.62
C PHE A 723 14.26 -7.27 12.71
N ASN A 724 14.72 -6.09 12.32
CA ASN A 724 16.12 -5.69 12.43
C ASN A 724 16.61 -5.66 13.89
N THR A 725 15.77 -5.22 14.84
CA THR A 725 16.11 -5.25 16.27
C THR A 725 16.00 -6.64 16.87
N VAL A 726 15.10 -7.48 16.36
CA VAL A 726 15.02 -8.91 16.66
C VAL A 726 16.36 -9.60 16.33
N ILE A 727 16.83 -9.44 15.10
CA ILE A 727 18.08 -10.04 14.64
C ILE A 727 19.26 -9.53 15.47
N SER A 728 19.31 -8.21 15.74
CA SER A 728 20.36 -7.62 16.59
C SER A 728 20.38 -8.20 17.99
N ALA A 729 19.20 -8.40 18.61
CA ALA A 729 19.10 -8.98 19.94
C ALA A 729 19.63 -10.44 19.98
N VAL A 730 19.31 -11.23 18.94
CA VAL A 730 19.86 -12.59 18.83
C VAL A 730 21.38 -12.57 18.54
N MET A 731 21.86 -11.62 17.74
CA MET A 731 23.31 -11.43 17.55
C MET A 731 24.05 -11.19 18.88
N GLU A 732 23.45 -10.38 19.78
CA GLU A 732 24.01 -10.15 21.12
C GLU A 732 23.99 -11.41 21.98
N LEU A 733 22.91 -12.21 21.92
CA LEU A 733 22.87 -13.52 22.62
C LEU A 733 23.95 -14.45 22.09
N VAL A 734 24.12 -14.55 20.78
CA VAL A 734 25.20 -15.36 20.15
C VAL A 734 26.57 -14.86 20.58
N ASN A 735 26.79 -13.55 20.73
CA ASN A 735 28.06 -13.02 21.28
C ASN A 735 28.31 -13.54 22.71
N THR A 736 27.27 -13.54 23.55
CA THR A 736 27.37 -14.09 24.92
C THR A 736 27.64 -15.59 24.91
N MET A 737 27.06 -16.34 23.95
CA MET A 737 27.40 -17.76 23.78
C MET A 737 28.89 -17.98 23.45
N TYR A 738 29.50 -17.08 22.70
CA TYR A 738 30.92 -17.15 22.34
C TYR A 738 31.86 -16.80 23.50
N GLU A 739 31.40 -16.15 24.56
CA GLU A 739 32.17 -15.95 25.80
C GLU A 739 32.38 -17.28 26.56
N ILE A 740 31.53 -18.28 26.34
CA ILE A 740 31.61 -19.60 26.93
C ILE A 740 32.41 -20.53 26.01
N ASN A 741 33.63 -20.86 26.43
CA ASN A 741 34.54 -21.75 25.70
C ASN A 741 34.87 -22.97 26.55
N PRO A 742 34.07 -24.03 26.50
CA PRO A 742 34.25 -25.23 27.29
C PRO A 742 35.54 -26.00 26.96
N GLU A 743 36.04 -25.88 25.74
CA GLU A 743 37.25 -26.54 25.26
C GLU A 743 38.56 -26.01 25.91
N ILE A 744 38.54 -24.79 26.43
CA ILE A 744 39.69 -24.12 27.04
C ILE A 744 39.82 -24.50 28.52
N LYS A 745 38.70 -24.90 29.15
CA LYS A 745 38.64 -25.30 30.55
C LYS A 745 38.72 -26.83 30.63
N SER A 746 39.79 -27.36 31.15
CA SER A 746 40.02 -28.79 31.35
C SER A 746 39.07 -29.48 32.35
N GLU A 747 38.06 -28.80 32.83
CA GLU A 747 37.04 -29.31 33.75
C GLU A 747 35.82 -29.84 33.00
N LYS A 748 35.34 -31.01 33.42
CA LYS A 748 34.08 -31.59 32.89
C LYS A 748 32.89 -30.66 33.18
N ILE A 749 32.18 -30.23 32.12
CA ILE A 749 31.01 -29.38 32.24
C ILE A 749 29.94 -30.13 33.06
N SER A 750 29.36 -29.48 34.06
CA SER A 750 28.25 -30.05 34.80
C SER A 750 27.00 -30.18 33.94
N ASP A 751 26.17 -31.21 34.24
CA ASP A 751 24.89 -31.44 33.54
C ASP A 751 24.00 -30.18 33.56
N LYS A 752 24.02 -29.41 34.64
CA LYS A 752 23.28 -28.15 34.79
C LYS A 752 23.78 -27.08 33.82
N ASN A 753 25.10 -26.94 33.68
CA ASN A 753 25.68 -25.97 32.75
C ASN A 753 25.43 -26.37 31.29
N ALA A 754 25.52 -27.66 30.97
CA ALA A 754 25.15 -28.19 29.67
C ALA A 754 23.66 -27.94 29.37
N ALA A 755 22.77 -28.09 30.34
CA ALA A 755 21.34 -27.76 30.22
C ALA A 755 21.09 -26.25 29.94
N VAL A 756 21.85 -25.34 30.55
CA VAL A 756 21.80 -23.90 30.32
C VAL A 756 22.30 -23.57 28.90
N MET A 757 23.37 -24.20 28.45
CA MET A 757 23.89 -24.03 27.08
C MET A 757 22.87 -24.51 26.05
N ARG A 758 22.22 -25.66 26.29
CA ARG A 758 21.12 -26.16 25.44
C ARG A 758 19.96 -25.18 25.38
N PHE A 759 19.47 -24.72 26.52
CA PHE A 759 18.39 -23.72 26.59
C PHE A 759 18.71 -22.46 25.77
N ALA A 760 19.95 -21.95 25.88
CA ALA A 760 20.34 -20.76 25.14
C ALA A 760 20.39 -20.99 23.63
N LEU A 761 20.90 -22.14 23.16
CA LEU A 761 20.94 -22.47 21.74
C LEU A 761 19.53 -22.71 21.18
N GLU A 762 18.72 -23.52 21.87
CA GLU A 762 17.32 -23.77 21.47
C GLU A 762 16.53 -22.45 21.41
N SER A 763 16.69 -21.57 22.39
CA SER A 763 16.02 -20.26 22.39
C SER A 763 16.49 -19.41 21.21
N ALA A 764 17.78 -19.34 20.91
CA ALA A 764 18.29 -18.59 19.77
C ALA A 764 17.74 -19.13 18.42
N VAL A 765 17.65 -20.43 18.28
CA VAL A 765 17.13 -21.15 17.10
C VAL A 765 15.65 -20.87 16.95
N LEU A 766 14.85 -21.02 18.03
CA LEU A 766 13.42 -20.73 18.02
C LEU A 766 13.12 -19.27 17.68
N LEU A 767 13.89 -18.31 18.26
CA LEU A 767 13.70 -16.89 18.00
C LEU A 767 14.04 -16.49 16.55
N LEU A 768 14.98 -17.18 15.91
CA LEU A 768 15.36 -16.95 14.51
C LEU A 768 14.50 -17.74 13.52
N SER A 769 13.80 -18.77 13.95
CA SER A 769 13.13 -19.70 13.06
C SER A 769 12.11 -19.07 12.11
N PRO A 770 11.35 -18.04 12.47
CA PRO A 770 10.49 -17.38 11.49
C PRO A 770 11.28 -16.69 10.36
N ILE A 771 12.50 -16.24 10.64
CA ILE A 771 13.37 -15.50 9.73
C ILE A 771 14.19 -16.45 8.85
N VAL A 772 14.81 -17.46 9.45
CA VAL A 772 15.69 -18.43 8.79
C VAL A 772 15.22 -19.88 9.07
N PRO A 773 14.10 -20.26 8.46
CA PRO A 773 13.37 -21.46 8.85
C PRO A 773 14.13 -22.76 8.59
N HIS A 774 14.77 -22.91 7.44
CA HIS A 774 15.48 -24.14 7.09
C HIS A 774 16.71 -24.37 7.97
N PHE A 775 17.47 -23.29 8.20
CA PHE A 775 18.63 -23.28 9.09
C PHE A 775 18.25 -23.69 10.52
N SER A 776 17.13 -23.15 10.99
CA SER A 776 16.65 -23.40 12.36
C SER A 776 16.16 -24.85 12.54
N GLU A 777 15.41 -25.37 11.57
CA GLU A 777 14.97 -26.77 11.56
C GLU A 777 16.15 -27.76 11.59
N GLU A 778 17.21 -27.49 10.83
CA GLU A 778 18.37 -28.40 10.78
C GLU A 778 19.09 -28.45 12.11
N ILE A 779 19.26 -27.31 12.79
CA ILE A 779 19.86 -27.32 14.14
C ILE A 779 18.92 -27.98 15.14
N TRP A 780 17.61 -27.67 15.09
CA TRP A 780 16.58 -28.23 15.95
C TRP A 780 16.53 -29.77 15.89
N SER A 781 16.45 -30.31 14.68
CA SER A 781 16.52 -31.76 14.45
C SER A 781 17.83 -32.37 14.91
N SER A 782 18.96 -31.69 14.73
CA SER A 782 20.27 -32.17 15.18
C SER A 782 20.40 -32.22 16.69
N LEU A 783 19.59 -31.46 17.45
CA LEU A 783 19.48 -31.51 18.90
C LEU A 783 18.62 -32.70 19.39
N GLY A 784 18.11 -33.52 18.47
CA GLY A 784 17.33 -34.73 18.80
C GLY A 784 15.83 -34.52 18.88
N HIS A 785 15.30 -33.39 18.40
CA HIS A 785 13.87 -33.18 18.29
C HIS A 785 13.32 -33.86 17.03
N GLU A 786 12.25 -34.64 17.16
CA GLU A 786 11.66 -35.43 16.08
C GLU A 786 10.63 -34.62 15.26
N SER A 787 9.90 -33.71 15.92
CA SER A 787 8.91 -32.85 15.27
C SER A 787 9.47 -31.56 14.73
N SER A 788 8.82 -31.01 13.67
CA SER A 788 9.15 -29.68 13.18
C SER A 788 9.12 -28.65 14.31
N LEU A 789 10.05 -27.74 14.27
CA LEU A 789 10.16 -26.65 15.25
C LEU A 789 8.93 -25.74 15.23
N PHE A 790 8.21 -25.61 14.08
CA PHE A 790 7.01 -24.78 13.96
C PHE A 790 5.76 -25.38 14.65
N LEU A 791 5.84 -26.62 15.10
CA LEU A 791 4.82 -27.25 15.96
C LEU A 791 5.06 -26.97 17.45
N ASN A 792 6.21 -26.40 17.79
CA ASN A 792 6.57 -26.05 19.16
C ASN A 792 6.14 -24.63 19.50
N PRO A 793 5.83 -24.38 20.80
CA PRO A 793 5.42 -23.05 21.25
C PRO A 793 6.57 -22.04 21.14
N TRP A 794 6.22 -20.79 20.91
CA TRP A 794 7.15 -19.67 21.02
C TRP A 794 7.78 -19.61 22.41
N PRO A 795 9.11 -19.41 22.55
CA PRO A 795 9.78 -19.47 23.83
C PRO A 795 9.27 -18.38 24.80
N SER A 796 9.12 -18.75 26.05
CA SER A 796 8.70 -17.85 27.12
C SER A 796 9.87 -17.44 27.99
N TYR A 797 9.82 -16.23 28.52
CA TYR A 797 10.80 -15.74 29.46
C TYR A 797 10.31 -15.84 30.91
N ARG A 798 11.26 -15.89 31.87
CA ARG A 798 11.00 -15.91 33.29
C ARG A 798 11.30 -14.55 33.90
N GLU A 799 10.40 -14.03 34.71
CA GLU A 799 10.59 -12.74 35.39
C GLU A 799 11.72 -12.74 36.42
N ASP A 800 11.90 -13.87 37.15
CA ASP A 800 13.00 -14.00 38.12
C ASP A 800 14.37 -13.86 37.47
N ALA A 801 14.54 -14.31 36.22
CA ALA A 801 15.77 -14.16 35.46
C ALA A 801 16.02 -12.71 35.01
N LEU A 802 14.98 -11.86 34.96
CA LEU A 802 15.04 -10.48 34.49
C LEU A 802 15.26 -9.44 35.61
N VAL A 803 15.21 -9.87 36.87
CA VAL A 803 15.47 -8.98 38.01
C VAL A 803 16.88 -8.42 37.88
N LYS A 804 16.99 -7.11 37.88
CA LYS A 804 18.29 -6.43 37.91
C LYS A 804 18.90 -6.64 39.27
N GLN A 805 19.88 -7.50 39.38
CA GLN A 805 20.63 -7.68 40.61
C GLN A 805 21.62 -6.55 40.84
N GLU A 806 22.01 -5.83 39.80
CA GLU A 806 22.93 -4.71 39.88
C GLU A 806 22.35 -3.45 39.25
N LEU A 807 22.66 -2.33 39.86
CA LEU A 807 22.36 -0.98 39.37
C LEU A 807 23.64 -0.34 38.83
N LEU A 808 23.59 0.22 37.64
CA LEU A 808 24.64 1.06 37.10
C LEU A 808 24.53 2.46 37.77
N ILE A 809 25.52 2.79 38.60
CA ILE A 809 25.64 4.10 39.25
C ILE A 809 26.57 4.98 38.43
N VAL A 810 26.12 6.16 38.09
CA VAL A 810 26.90 7.21 37.43
C VAL A 810 27.57 8.07 38.50
N VAL A 811 28.88 8.28 38.41
CA VAL A 811 29.60 9.13 39.36
C VAL A 811 29.96 10.45 38.73
N GLN A 812 29.55 11.54 39.39
CA GLN A 812 29.92 12.91 39.05
C GLN A 812 30.81 13.48 40.14
N VAL A 813 31.79 14.31 39.74
CA VAL A 813 32.55 15.17 40.63
C VAL A 813 32.26 16.60 40.21
N ASN A 814 31.72 17.42 41.16
CA ASN A 814 31.27 18.76 40.92
C ASN A 814 30.33 18.89 39.67
N GLY A 815 29.37 17.95 39.52
CA GLY A 815 28.39 17.93 38.44
C GLY A 815 28.88 17.37 37.07
N LYS A 816 30.16 17.03 36.94
CA LYS A 816 30.73 16.49 35.71
C LYS A 816 30.91 14.95 35.83
N LEU A 817 30.46 14.20 34.84
CA LEU A 817 30.61 12.76 34.74
C LEU A 817 32.10 12.34 34.83
N ARG A 818 32.42 11.42 35.77
CA ARG A 818 33.80 11.01 36.05
C ARG A 818 33.99 9.50 36.19
N GLY A 819 32.95 8.73 36.46
CA GLY A 819 33.01 7.31 36.58
C GLY A 819 31.65 6.62 36.45
N ARG A 820 31.67 5.31 36.41
CA ARG A 820 30.50 4.45 36.46
C ARG A 820 30.90 3.14 37.13
N PHE A 821 30.02 2.60 37.96
CA PHE A 821 30.23 1.25 38.55
C PHE A 821 28.88 0.54 38.71
N ASN A 822 28.92 -0.77 38.70
CA ASN A 822 27.77 -1.58 39.04
C ASN A 822 27.76 -1.89 40.52
N ILE A 823 26.59 -1.87 41.15
CA ILE A 823 26.40 -2.23 42.56
C ILE A 823 25.09 -2.98 42.72
N ASP A 824 25.02 -3.88 43.69
CA ASP A 824 23.80 -4.61 44.01
C ASP A 824 22.59 -3.67 44.19
N VAL A 825 21.43 -4.11 43.68
CA VAL A 825 20.17 -3.33 43.77
C VAL A 825 19.76 -3.04 45.21
N ASP A 826 20.11 -3.95 46.12
CA ASP A 826 19.83 -3.87 47.55
C ASP A 826 20.88 -3.08 48.33
N ALA A 827 21.95 -2.61 47.65
CA ALA A 827 22.94 -1.76 48.29
C ALA A 827 22.31 -0.47 48.84
N ASP A 828 22.61 -0.18 50.06
CA ASP A 828 22.20 1.06 50.71
C ASP A 828 23.03 2.25 50.20
N ASP A 829 22.55 3.48 50.52
CA ASP A 829 23.20 4.68 50.06
C ASP A 829 24.62 4.82 50.59
N ASN A 830 24.96 4.22 51.75
CA ASN A 830 26.29 4.26 52.33
C ASN A 830 27.27 3.43 51.52
N ARG A 831 26.90 2.22 51.19
CA ARG A 831 27.69 1.35 50.34
C ARG A 831 27.89 1.93 48.94
N ILE A 832 26.85 2.56 48.37
CA ILE A 832 26.96 3.28 47.09
C ILE A 832 27.98 4.44 47.19
N LYS A 833 27.97 5.20 48.27
CA LYS A 833 28.93 6.30 48.52
C LYS A 833 30.36 5.78 48.69
N GLU A 834 30.54 4.74 49.45
CA GLU A 834 31.84 4.11 49.68
C GLU A 834 32.43 3.57 48.37
N THR A 835 31.65 2.84 47.57
CA THR A 835 32.10 2.35 46.28
C THR A 835 32.45 3.50 45.32
N ALA A 836 31.67 4.55 45.30
CA ALA A 836 31.94 5.73 44.45
C ALA A 836 33.25 6.44 44.88
N LEU A 837 33.50 6.48 46.17
CA LEU A 837 34.74 7.11 46.71
C LEU A 837 35.96 6.21 46.55
N SER A 838 35.83 4.90 46.51
CA SER A 838 36.91 3.95 46.31
C SER A 838 37.32 3.73 44.83
N ASP A 839 36.54 4.25 43.88
CA ASP A 839 36.86 4.16 42.46
C ASP A 839 38.17 4.91 42.15
N GLU A 840 39.14 4.21 41.58
CA GLU A 840 40.48 4.74 41.31
C GLU A 840 40.45 5.98 40.38
N HIS A 841 39.54 5.99 39.44
CA HIS A 841 39.39 7.10 38.47
C HIS A 841 38.87 8.34 39.19
N VAL A 842 37.86 8.13 40.02
CA VAL A 842 37.27 9.19 40.87
C VAL A 842 38.31 9.75 41.85
N GLN A 843 39.08 8.89 42.50
CA GLN A 843 40.15 9.26 43.44
C GLN A 843 41.26 10.12 42.79
N LYS A 844 41.68 9.75 41.57
CA LYS A 844 42.62 10.55 40.77
C LYS A 844 42.11 11.95 40.48
N ILE A 845 40.80 12.09 40.32
CA ILE A 845 40.19 13.39 40.03
C ILE A 845 39.98 14.23 41.29
N ILE A 846 39.66 13.62 42.41
CA ILE A 846 39.58 14.26 43.74
C ILE A 846 40.94 14.82 44.13
N ASN A 847 42.01 14.09 43.82
CA ASN A 847 43.41 14.51 43.98
C ASN A 847 43.70 15.09 45.36
N GLY A 848 43.27 14.43 46.46
CA GLY A 848 43.51 14.80 47.84
C GLY A 848 42.68 15.98 48.35
N LYS A 849 41.79 16.53 47.56
CA LYS A 849 40.89 17.63 48.01
C LYS A 849 39.87 17.10 49.02
N PRO A 850 39.53 17.86 50.07
CA PRO A 850 38.53 17.44 51.04
C PRO A 850 37.14 17.31 50.41
N VAL A 851 36.54 16.13 50.57
CA VAL A 851 35.15 15.88 50.11
C VAL A 851 34.19 16.57 51.04
N LYS A 852 33.49 17.58 50.54
CA LYS A 852 32.47 18.36 51.27
C LYS A 852 31.15 17.64 51.41
N LYS A 853 30.72 16.95 50.35
CA LYS A 853 29.43 16.26 50.35
C LYS A 853 29.42 15.19 49.31
N VAL A 854 28.74 14.05 49.59
CA VAL A 854 28.43 12.99 48.66
C VAL A 854 26.91 12.80 48.62
N ILE A 855 26.31 13.01 47.45
CA ILE A 855 24.86 12.99 47.26
C ILE A 855 24.49 11.83 46.36
N VAL A 856 23.69 10.90 46.86
CA VAL A 856 23.12 9.80 46.08
C VAL A 856 21.73 10.26 45.59
N VAL A 857 21.51 10.19 44.30
CA VAL A 857 20.23 10.56 43.67
C VAL A 857 19.53 9.33 43.13
N LYS A 858 18.42 8.97 43.77
CA LYS A 858 17.53 7.85 43.35
C LYS A 858 18.24 6.55 42.96
N LYS A 859 19.36 6.20 43.63
CA LYS A 859 20.17 5.03 43.27
C LYS A 859 20.59 4.95 41.80
N LYS A 860 20.78 6.10 41.12
CA LYS A 860 21.20 6.19 39.70
C LYS A 860 22.46 7.01 39.51
N LEU A 861 22.70 7.93 40.40
CA LEU A 861 23.79 8.89 40.30
C LEU A 861 24.35 9.24 41.68
N VAL A 862 25.69 9.31 41.77
CA VAL A 862 26.38 9.86 42.91
C VAL A 862 27.10 11.13 42.47
N ASN A 863 26.85 12.26 43.17
CA ASN A 863 27.58 13.46 42.93
C ASN A 863 28.47 13.78 44.13
N ILE A 864 29.77 13.82 43.91
CA ILE A 864 30.79 14.12 44.89
C ILE A 864 31.17 15.57 44.73
N VAL A 865 31.02 16.34 45.80
CA VAL A 865 31.39 17.80 45.86
C VAL A 865 32.70 17.91 46.62
N VAL A 866 33.74 18.40 45.97
CA VAL A 866 35.08 18.63 46.52
C VAL A 866 35.42 20.11 46.54
#